data_62a999f491481f1a0b9bc3b34331575a
#
_entry.id   62a999f491481f1a0b9bc3b34331575a
#
_cell.length_a   1.000
_cell.length_b   1.000
_cell.length_c   1.000
_cell.angle_alpha   90.00
_cell.angle_beta   90.00
_cell.angle_gamma   90.00
#
_symmetry.space_group_name_H-M   'P 1'
#
loop_
_entity.id
_entity.type
_entity.pdbx_description
1 polymer ?
#
loop_
_entity_poly.entity_id
_entity_poly.type
_entity_poly.pdbx_seq_one_letter_code
_entity_poly.pdbx_strand_id
1 'polypeptide(L)'
;MILKPAMKFLCFATLIALAFLVGCGSSSCDKNLTPGAPGSCTGPAASGSGAGSGSGSGSGSAANPGPFTVGGTVIGLTGTGLVIEDNGGDDLTISQNGPFTFKVPITSGGSFRVTVKTQPASQPLPCSVTNGTGTPTANVTNVQVTCGNTFTVSGNVSGLQGSGLVLQDNGGDNLAVGGTGAVAFTFATPLAGGTSYAVTILTQPSNPGQTCTVSNGSGTATGNITTVQITCPQTGFTIGGTLVGLVNGPGDTVELMNNGGDNLLVTGNNTNFIFPTLVTSGGAYLVSIFAQPTSQPQGCAIIGYQGVATFNISNVIIDCQHNDWIWIDAPNTANNFGTAALPPATPPSHDTNFPGGRQFASTWTDSTGRRWIYGGWGLEVSGKTPPDLPGLLDDLWLYDGGSNGWIPAGLPINSATAGGVTTNKADLTLDQNTYEPSGFNPGGRWGSISWSDSSGNLWLFGGQGGSGAAGGTGLLNDLWKFAPGSYDVTTPAPPAQPTTIGSYTETGTWTQVKASAVASYGTQGVAAASNLPGRRWGAAFTTDSSGNVWVFGGQGLDSSGNLGLLNDLWKYNIAGGQWTWMGPTNSTAGQNNGAYGTQGVAAGTNTPGGRQAAMLWADTSGNIWLFGGLGLDSAGTRNPGALSGLANGTTTPDGALLNDLWKFNIGTGQWTWISGGGATGLADQAGVYGTQQVPAAGNVPGSRWGSVGFIDSLNNIWLISGWGYGSATVQSTGYVNDVWQYIQSTGQWIWWKGSTDVNQAGFFPTDIPPSWGVPYVKNTIGGRFGAASWKQDGLDYFWLFGGEGVDASGTSGRLSDLLTYLPFPQPQ
;
A
#
# COMPACT_ATOMS: atom_id res chain seq x y z
N MET A 1 -43.74 -37.53 -12.34
CA MET A 1 -45.05 -37.07 -12.82
C MET A 1 -45.00 -35.55 -12.92
N ILE A 2 -44.74 -35.05 -14.16
CA ILE A 2 -45.41 -33.93 -14.77
C ILE A 2 -45.19 -32.55 -14.08
N LEU A 3 -44.76 -31.45 -14.66
CA LEU A 3 -44.28 -30.97 -15.96
C LEU A 3 -43.67 -29.56 -15.76
N LYS A 4 -42.61 -29.25 -16.46
CA LYS A 4 -42.21 -27.88 -16.81
C LYS A 4 -43.29 -27.22 -17.71
N PRO A 5 -43.29 -25.88 -17.89
CA PRO A 5 -42.67 -25.44 -19.11
C PRO A 5 -41.79 -24.16 -19.03
N ALA A 6 -40.87 -24.17 -19.95
CA ALA A 6 -40.03 -23.06 -20.39
C ALA A 6 -40.75 -22.25 -21.51
N MET A 7 -40.38 -20.98 -21.63
CA MET A 7 -40.48 -20.21 -22.89
C MET A 7 -39.60 -18.96 -22.73
N LYS A 8 -38.51 -18.79 -23.38
CA LYS A 8 -38.07 -18.58 -24.78
C LYS A 8 -38.25 -17.14 -25.26
N PHE A 9 -37.08 -16.60 -25.70
CA PHE A 9 -36.79 -15.68 -26.83
C PHE A 9 -37.09 -14.18 -26.61
N LEU A 10 -36.24 -13.21 -27.00
CA LEU A 10 -35.59 -13.02 -28.29
C LEU A 10 -34.41 -12.01 -28.18
N CYS A 11 -33.36 -12.27 -28.90
CA CYS A 11 -32.29 -11.36 -29.32
C CYS A 11 -32.81 -10.18 -30.14
N PHE A 12 -32.15 -9.02 -30.03
CA PHE A 12 -31.78 -8.23 -31.21
C PHE A 12 -30.45 -7.50 -31.01
N ALA A 13 -29.52 -7.86 -31.80
CA ALA A 13 -28.29 -7.14 -32.11
C ALA A 13 -28.57 -6.25 -33.34
N THR A 14 -28.06 -5.03 -33.32
CA THR A 14 -27.61 -4.37 -34.56
C THR A 14 -26.52 -3.32 -34.27
N LEU A 15 -25.41 -3.57 -34.93
CA LEU A 15 -24.34 -2.64 -35.34
C LEU A 15 -24.84 -1.39 -36.07
N ILE A 16 -24.02 -0.34 -36.11
CA ILE A 16 -23.56 0.50 -37.24
C ILE A 16 -22.97 1.77 -36.59
N ALA A 17 -21.71 2.02 -36.52
CA ALA A 17 -20.68 2.48 -37.46
C ALA A 17 -20.90 3.90 -38.03
N LEU A 18 -19.89 4.71 -37.77
CA LEU A 18 -19.22 5.73 -38.62
C LEU A 18 -19.97 7.05 -39.01
N ALA A 19 -19.35 8.13 -38.75
CA ALA A 19 -18.67 9.03 -39.66
C ALA A 19 -18.89 10.50 -39.36
N PHE A 20 -17.80 11.21 -39.17
CA PHE A 20 -17.29 12.45 -39.77
C PHE A 20 -18.16 13.68 -40.02
N LEU A 21 -17.60 14.77 -39.68
CA LEU A 21 -17.35 16.04 -40.39
C LEU A 21 -18.02 17.30 -39.80
N VAL A 22 -17.13 18.16 -39.30
CA VAL A 22 -16.83 19.54 -39.73
C VAL A 22 -18.03 20.44 -40.04
N GLY A 23 -18.07 21.59 -39.37
CA GLY A 23 -18.86 22.70 -39.78
C GLY A 23 -18.70 23.95 -38.91
N CYS A 24 -17.83 24.85 -39.32
CA CYS A 24 -17.81 26.26 -38.90
C CYS A 24 -19.15 26.96 -39.27
N GLY A 25 -19.57 27.93 -38.46
CA GLY A 25 -20.57 28.87 -38.92
C GLY A 25 -21.18 29.68 -37.78
N SER A 26 -20.55 30.77 -37.50
CA SER A 26 -21.05 32.15 -37.29
C SER A 26 -22.51 32.43 -36.92
N SER A 27 -22.62 33.17 -35.82
CA SER A 27 -23.49 34.35 -35.62
C SER A 27 -24.98 34.29 -35.94
N SER A 28 -25.76 34.53 -34.89
CA SER A 28 -26.63 35.74 -34.90
C SER A 28 -27.35 35.85 -33.54
N CYS A 29 -27.22 37.03 -32.95
CA CYS A 29 -28.13 37.49 -31.88
C CYS A 29 -29.51 37.73 -32.47
N ASP A 30 -30.55 37.28 -31.82
CA ASP A 30 -31.86 37.90 -31.96
C ASP A 30 -32.40 38.28 -30.58
N LYS A 31 -32.87 39.51 -30.54
CA LYS A 31 -33.44 40.22 -29.40
C LYS A 31 -34.92 39.87 -29.30
N ASN A 32 -35.39 39.54 -28.10
CA ASN A 32 -36.55 40.22 -27.50
C ASN A 32 -36.94 39.65 -26.13
N LEU A 33 -37.21 40.59 -25.27
CA LEU A 33 -38.12 40.59 -24.11
C LEU A 33 -37.52 40.41 -22.69
N THR A 34 -37.52 41.52 -22.07
CA THR A 34 -37.35 42.07 -20.74
C THR A 34 -38.25 41.46 -19.64
N PRO A 35 -38.12 41.87 -18.32
CA PRO A 35 -36.95 42.03 -17.46
C PRO A 35 -37.15 41.38 -16.06
N GLY A 36 -36.07 41.17 -15.33
CA GLY A 36 -36.12 40.81 -13.89
C GLY A 36 -34.74 40.53 -13.34
N ALA A 37 -34.21 41.50 -12.63
CA ALA A 37 -32.83 41.62 -12.08
C ALA A 37 -32.45 40.64 -10.96
N PRO A 38 -31.23 40.71 -10.35
CA PRO A 38 -29.89 40.99 -10.88
C PRO A 38 -28.87 39.90 -10.44
N GLY A 39 -27.79 39.74 -11.18
CA GLY A 39 -26.64 38.94 -10.81
C GLY A 39 -25.36 39.49 -11.46
N SER A 40 -24.54 40.11 -10.69
CA SER A 40 -23.28 40.76 -11.07
C SER A 40 -22.19 39.79 -11.51
N CYS A 41 -21.59 40.05 -12.65
CA CYS A 41 -20.25 39.54 -13.00
C CYS A 41 -19.26 40.68 -12.89
N THR A 42 -18.40 40.61 -11.90
CA THR A 42 -17.26 41.56 -11.77
C THR A 42 -15.98 40.86 -12.24
N GLY A 43 -15.41 41.41 -13.30
CA GLY A 43 -13.99 41.17 -13.65
C GLY A 43 -13.13 42.38 -13.20
N PRO A 44 -11.89 42.22 -12.87
CA PRO A 44 -11.11 43.25 -12.22
C PRO A 44 -10.61 44.32 -13.20
N ALA A 45 -10.82 45.56 -12.80
CA ALA A 45 -10.32 46.76 -13.49
C ALA A 45 -8.86 47.04 -13.02
N ALA A 46 -8.02 47.41 -13.97
CA ALA A 46 -6.73 48.02 -13.70
C ALA A 46 -6.93 49.51 -13.59
N SER A 47 -6.46 50.06 -12.46
CA SER A 47 -6.44 51.47 -12.16
C SER A 47 -5.25 52.20 -12.82
N GLY A 48 -5.53 53.33 -13.48
CA GLY A 48 -4.54 54.30 -13.89
C GLY A 48 -5.19 55.65 -14.07
N SER A 49 -4.93 56.52 -13.14
CA SER A 49 -5.38 57.92 -13.05
C SER A 49 -4.58 58.85 -13.96
N GLY A 50 -5.25 59.81 -14.57
CA GLY A 50 -4.61 60.96 -15.17
C GLY A 50 -5.54 61.80 -16.04
N ALA A 51 -6.04 62.88 -15.48
CA ALA A 51 -6.89 63.84 -16.10
C ALA A 51 -6.16 64.73 -17.13
N GLY A 52 -6.86 65.15 -18.18
CA GLY A 52 -6.39 66.22 -19.07
C GLY A 52 -7.34 66.42 -20.25
N SER A 53 -8.21 67.38 -20.15
CA SER A 53 -9.13 67.88 -21.18
C SER A 53 -8.42 68.53 -22.37
N GLY A 54 -8.89 68.25 -23.58
CA GLY A 54 -8.46 68.94 -24.75
C GLY A 54 -9.13 68.48 -26.02
N SER A 55 -10.13 69.18 -26.49
CA SER A 55 -10.87 68.99 -27.75
C SER A 55 -9.95 69.34 -28.95
N GLY A 56 -9.93 68.52 -29.98
CA GLY A 56 -9.28 68.82 -31.22
C GLY A 56 -9.48 67.71 -32.24
N SER A 57 -10.46 67.87 -33.09
CA SER A 57 -10.65 67.13 -34.31
C SER A 57 -9.51 67.32 -35.30
N GLY A 58 -8.91 66.24 -35.72
CA GLY A 58 -7.87 66.18 -36.72
C GLY A 58 -7.58 64.75 -37.17
N SER A 59 -8.21 64.31 -38.25
CA SER A 59 -7.87 63.15 -39.03
C SER A 59 -6.46 63.35 -39.63
N GLY A 60 -5.48 62.68 -38.99
CA GLY A 60 -4.14 62.59 -39.49
C GLY A 60 -3.56 61.21 -39.21
N SER A 61 -3.59 60.32 -40.24
CA SER A 61 -2.79 59.14 -40.25
C SER A 61 -1.31 59.58 -39.97
N ALA A 62 -0.85 59.24 -38.76
CA ALA A 62 0.57 59.43 -38.42
C ALA A 62 1.38 58.51 -39.33
N ALA A 63 1.94 59.05 -40.39
CA ALA A 63 2.93 58.35 -41.17
C ALA A 63 4.09 57.99 -40.24
N ASN A 64 4.34 56.71 -40.07
CA ASN A 64 5.49 56.22 -39.36
C ASN A 64 6.75 56.76 -40.05
N PRO A 65 7.65 57.47 -39.39
CA PRO A 65 8.76 58.13 -40.00
C PRO A 65 9.84 57.12 -40.43
N GLY A 66 9.69 56.51 -41.64
CA GLY A 66 10.80 55.81 -42.31
C GLY A 66 11.93 56.70 -42.66
N PRO A 67 13.07 56.24 -43.15
CA PRO A 67 13.25 54.92 -43.79
C PRO A 67 13.58 53.74 -42.82
N PHE A 68 13.16 52.50 -43.17
CA PHE A 68 13.40 51.32 -42.40
C PHE A 68 14.49 50.43 -43.01
N THR A 69 15.37 49.91 -42.19
CA THR A 69 16.38 48.93 -42.62
C THR A 69 15.78 47.56 -42.81
N VAL A 70 16.25 46.78 -43.78
CA VAL A 70 15.90 45.35 -43.99
C VAL A 70 17.12 44.52 -43.68
N GLY A 71 16.93 43.54 -42.81
CA GLY A 71 17.98 42.65 -42.36
C GLY A 71 17.43 41.34 -41.83
N GLY A 72 18.31 40.50 -41.37
CA GLY A 72 17.96 39.18 -40.89
C GLY A 72 19.17 38.35 -40.54
N THR A 73 19.03 37.01 -40.66
CA THR A 73 20.11 36.08 -40.31
C THR A 73 20.30 35.03 -41.38
N VAL A 74 21.58 34.70 -41.67
CA VAL A 74 21.97 33.59 -42.54
C VAL A 74 22.42 32.38 -41.71
N ILE A 75 21.90 31.22 -42.01
CA ILE A 75 22.25 29.97 -41.34
C ILE A 75 22.59 28.87 -42.37
N GLY A 76 23.48 27.96 -42.01
CA GLY A 76 23.83 26.76 -42.78
C GLY A 76 24.71 27.04 -44.01
N LEU A 77 25.24 28.25 -44.19
CA LEU A 77 26.18 28.56 -45.22
C LEU A 77 27.53 27.88 -44.94
N THR A 78 27.93 26.98 -45.84
CA THR A 78 29.24 26.30 -45.82
C THR A 78 30.05 26.60 -47.06
N GLY A 79 29.40 27.07 -48.13
CA GLY A 79 30.01 27.51 -49.36
C GLY A 79 30.38 28.98 -49.34
N THR A 80 31.00 29.47 -50.43
CA THR A 80 31.38 30.88 -50.63
C THR A 80 30.63 31.50 -51.80
N GLY A 81 30.50 32.85 -51.82
CA GLY A 81 29.90 33.55 -52.91
C GLY A 81 28.39 33.67 -52.93
N LEU A 82 27.74 33.48 -51.75
CA LEU A 82 26.30 33.77 -51.60
C LEU A 82 26.10 35.29 -51.79
N VAL A 83 25.20 35.62 -52.70
CA VAL A 83 24.72 37.03 -52.86
C VAL A 83 23.20 37.00 -52.71
N ILE A 84 22.71 37.79 -51.76
CA ILE A 84 21.29 38.11 -51.60
C ILE A 84 21.01 39.53 -52.11
N GLU A 85 19.82 39.76 -52.62
CA GLU A 85 19.43 41.07 -53.13
C GLU A 85 18.09 41.52 -52.56
N ASP A 86 17.91 42.77 -52.29
CA ASP A 86 16.60 43.37 -51.98
C ASP A 86 16.10 44.20 -53.16
N ASN A 87 14.80 43.95 -53.52
CA ASN A 87 14.12 44.62 -54.59
C ASN A 87 14.90 44.62 -55.97
N GLY A 88 15.72 43.61 -56.20
CA GLY A 88 16.46 43.45 -57.48
C GLY A 88 17.57 44.42 -57.71
N GLY A 89 18.07 45.19 -56.74
CA GLY A 89 19.04 46.19 -56.88
C GLY A 89 20.03 46.50 -55.75
N ASP A 90 19.67 46.12 -54.52
CA ASP A 90 20.59 46.22 -53.37
C ASP A 90 21.22 44.82 -53.09
N ASP A 91 22.38 44.63 -53.67
CA ASP A 91 23.11 43.36 -53.57
C ASP A 91 23.98 43.35 -52.30
N LEU A 92 23.85 42.25 -51.57
CA LEU A 92 24.64 42.00 -50.37
C LEU A 92 25.36 40.64 -50.46
N THR A 93 26.68 40.67 -50.49
CA THR A 93 27.49 39.44 -50.42
C THR A 93 27.64 39.00 -49.02
N ILE A 94 27.27 37.73 -48.80
CA ILE A 94 27.37 37.07 -47.52
C ILE A 94 28.56 36.09 -47.52
N SER A 95 29.46 36.27 -46.55
CA SER A 95 30.67 35.48 -46.45
C SER A 95 30.64 34.47 -45.30
N GLN A 96 29.69 34.60 -44.36
CA GLN A 96 29.56 33.74 -43.17
C GLN A 96 28.14 33.70 -42.64
N ASN A 97 27.82 32.72 -41.80
CA ASN A 97 26.58 32.67 -41.05
C ASN A 97 26.49 33.83 -40.05
N GLY A 98 25.31 34.31 -39.76
CA GLY A 98 25.09 35.39 -38.82
C GLY A 98 24.16 36.48 -39.35
N PRO A 99 24.04 37.58 -38.62
CA PRO A 99 23.14 38.68 -38.99
C PRO A 99 23.62 39.43 -40.23
N PHE A 100 22.68 39.93 -41.01
CA PHE A 100 22.94 40.81 -42.13
C PHE A 100 21.98 42.01 -42.18
N THR A 101 22.35 43.08 -42.84
CA THR A 101 21.49 44.25 -43.07
C THR A 101 21.84 44.86 -44.45
N PHE A 102 20.82 45.07 -45.25
CA PHE A 102 20.98 45.76 -46.53
C PHE A 102 21.33 47.25 -46.36
N LYS A 103 22.05 47.82 -47.34
CA LYS A 103 22.57 49.18 -47.25
C LYS A 103 21.53 50.21 -47.59
N VAL A 104 20.57 49.88 -48.47
CA VAL A 104 19.52 50.77 -48.91
C VAL A 104 18.30 50.61 -48.06
N PRO A 105 17.90 51.59 -47.24
CA PRO A 105 16.70 51.48 -46.41
C PRO A 105 15.43 51.71 -47.27
N ILE A 106 14.31 51.10 -46.84
CA ILE A 106 13.01 51.17 -47.45
C ILE A 106 12.29 52.43 -46.96
N THR A 107 11.81 53.27 -47.85
CA THR A 107 10.98 54.43 -47.50
C THR A 107 9.63 54.00 -46.94
N SER A 108 9.02 54.85 -46.12
CA SER A 108 7.68 54.59 -45.55
C SER A 108 6.66 54.25 -46.63
N GLY A 109 5.95 53.13 -46.49
CA GLY A 109 4.99 52.58 -47.46
C GLY A 109 5.60 51.84 -48.66
N GLY A 110 6.93 51.80 -48.80
CA GLY A 110 7.62 50.92 -49.74
C GLY A 110 7.63 49.45 -49.30
N SER A 111 7.83 48.58 -50.25
CA SER A 111 7.91 47.12 -49.98
C SER A 111 9.35 46.64 -50.11
N PHE A 112 9.71 45.61 -49.40
CA PHE A 112 10.96 44.89 -49.58
C PHE A 112 10.71 43.51 -50.15
N ARG A 113 11.68 42.98 -50.93
CA ARG A 113 11.68 41.60 -51.43
C ARG A 113 13.11 41.08 -51.51
N VAL A 114 13.47 40.35 -50.47
CA VAL A 114 14.79 39.71 -50.37
C VAL A 114 14.75 38.37 -51.11
N THR A 115 15.69 38.17 -52.02
CA THR A 115 15.87 36.93 -52.79
C THR A 115 17.34 36.53 -52.83
N VAL A 116 17.59 35.25 -53.08
CA VAL A 116 18.97 34.78 -53.38
C VAL A 116 19.26 35.06 -54.84
N LYS A 117 20.21 35.98 -55.08
CA LYS A 117 20.65 36.32 -56.43
C LYS A 117 21.65 35.30 -56.93
N THR A 118 22.65 34.96 -56.13
CA THR A 118 23.68 33.99 -56.51
C THR A 118 23.81 32.95 -55.40
N GLN A 119 23.63 31.67 -55.73
CA GLN A 119 23.83 30.59 -54.83
C GLN A 119 25.32 30.39 -54.49
N PRO A 120 25.67 29.98 -53.25
CA PRO A 120 27.07 29.79 -52.91
C PRO A 120 27.67 28.60 -53.66
N ALA A 121 28.94 28.72 -54.05
CA ALA A 121 29.68 27.60 -54.62
C ALA A 121 29.98 26.54 -53.60
N SER A 122 29.95 25.27 -53.99
CA SER A 122 30.24 24.12 -53.15
C SER A 122 29.26 23.91 -51.95
N GLN A 123 28.07 24.51 -52.02
CA GLN A 123 27.01 24.28 -51.01
C GLN A 123 26.21 23.01 -51.40
N PRO A 124 26.06 22.02 -50.53
CA PRO A 124 25.34 20.77 -50.80
C PRO A 124 23.89 20.94 -51.23
N LEU A 125 23.21 21.94 -50.68
CA LEU A 125 21.84 22.30 -50.96
C LEU A 125 21.70 23.80 -51.14
N PRO A 126 20.80 24.32 -52.05
CA PRO A 126 20.63 25.73 -52.28
C PRO A 126 20.13 26.47 -51.06
N CYS A 127 20.50 27.77 -51.01
CA CYS A 127 19.95 28.66 -49.99
C CYS A 127 18.55 29.13 -50.39
N SER A 128 17.66 29.29 -49.42
CA SER A 128 16.28 29.79 -49.56
C SER A 128 16.06 30.96 -48.59
N VAL A 129 15.07 31.82 -48.90
CA VAL A 129 14.71 32.95 -48.05
C VAL A 129 13.30 32.74 -47.52
N THR A 130 13.13 32.96 -46.19
CA THR A 130 11.82 33.04 -45.53
C THR A 130 11.67 34.42 -44.90
N ASN A 131 10.42 34.89 -44.74
CA ASN A 131 10.09 36.29 -44.35
C ASN A 131 10.76 37.35 -45.20
N GLY A 132 11.06 37.02 -46.44
CA GLY A 132 11.80 37.91 -47.39
C GLY A 132 10.96 38.97 -48.06
N THR A 133 9.66 39.08 -47.77
CA THR A 133 8.77 40.06 -48.42
C THR A 133 7.88 40.76 -47.42
N GLY A 134 7.59 42.03 -47.64
CA GLY A 134 6.66 42.77 -46.80
C GLY A 134 6.71 44.30 -47.03
N THR A 135 5.81 45.01 -46.35
CA THR A 135 5.82 46.48 -46.26
C THR A 135 6.17 46.86 -44.85
N PRO A 136 7.37 47.34 -44.54
CA PRO A 136 7.82 47.54 -43.17
C PRO A 136 7.13 48.74 -42.54
N THR A 137 6.77 48.61 -41.28
CA THR A 137 6.33 49.69 -40.38
C THR A 137 7.37 49.98 -39.30
N ALA A 138 8.44 49.20 -39.26
CA ALA A 138 9.62 49.33 -38.41
C ALA A 138 10.81 48.65 -39.11
N ASN A 139 12.01 48.73 -38.53
CA ASN A 139 13.15 47.95 -39.03
C ASN A 139 12.86 46.50 -39.09
N VAL A 140 13.12 45.85 -40.22
CA VAL A 140 12.95 44.40 -40.44
C VAL A 140 14.23 43.70 -40.00
N THR A 141 14.12 42.77 -39.10
CA THR A 141 15.25 41.99 -38.58
C THR A 141 15.03 40.47 -38.62
N ASN A 142 13.90 40.05 -39.19
CA ASN A 142 13.43 38.68 -39.19
C ASN A 142 13.51 37.95 -40.54
N VAL A 143 14.21 38.50 -41.52
CA VAL A 143 14.47 37.78 -42.77
C VAL A 143 15.45 36.67 -42.50
N GLN A 144 15.08 35.43 -42.87
CA GLN A 144 15.94 34.28 -42.67
C GLN A 144 16.40 33.70 -44.01
N VAL A 145 17.72 33.59 -44.20
CA VAL A 145 18.33 32.88 -45.32
C VAL A 145 18.89 31.56 -44.82
N THR A 146 18.32 30.48 -45.29
CA THR A 146 18.71 29.12 -44.86
C THR A 146 19.35 28.35 -46.00
N CYS A 147 20.59 27.86 -45.79
CA CYS A 147 21.38 27.12 -46.76
C CYS A 147 21.45 25.63 -46.33
N GLY A 148 20.78 24.75 -47.03
CA GLY A 148 20.73 23.36 -46.69
C GLY A 148 19.52 22.92 -45.85
N ASN A 149 19.48 21.69 -45.36
CA ASN A 149 18.41 21.23 -44.48
C ASN A 149 18.51 21.88 -43.11
N THR A 150 17.39 22.22 -42.52
CA THR A 150 17.28 22.62 -41.13
C THR A 150 16.65 21.55 -40.27
N PHE A 151 17.09 21.49 -39.03
CA PHE A 151 16.63 20.50 -38.06
C PHE A 151 16.20 21.18 -36.76
N THR A 152 15.15 20.67 -36.17
CA THR A 152 14.65 21.14 -34.86
C THR A 152 15.42 20.51 -33.72
N VAL A 153 15.58 21.25 -32.61
CA VAL A 153 16.08 20.72 -31.32
C VAL A 153 14.90 20.63 -30.36
N SER A 154 14.65 19.42 -29.89
CA SER A 154 13.53 19.10 -29.01
C SER A 154 13.89 18.00 -28.02
N GLY A 155 13.03 17.78 -27.02
CA GLY A 155 13.22 16.77 -26.00
C GLY A 155 12.09 16.73 -24.99
N ASN A 156 12.36 16.11 -23.87
CA ASN A 156 11.40 15.97 -22.80
C ASN A 156 12.00 16.44 -21.46
N VAL A 157 11.18 17.09 -20.65
CA VAL A 157 11.43 17.34 -19.24
C VAL A 157 10.69 16.29 -18.43
N SER A 158 11.33 15.71 -17.43
CA SER A 158 10.73 14.76 -16.49
C SER A 158 10.85 15.27 -15.06
N GLY A 159 9.82 15.02 -14.25
CA GLY A 159 9.81 15.33 -12.82
C GLY A 159 9.69 16.82 -12.48
N LEU A 160 9.29 17.68 -13.40
CA LEU A 160 9.12 19.10 -13.15
C LEU A 160 7.95 19.33 -12.17
N GLN A 161 8.23 19.96 -11.04
CA GLN A 161 7.24 20.37 -10.03
C GLN A 161 7.19 21.90 -9.89
N GLY A 162 8.32 22.57 -9.98
CA GLY A 162 8.44 24.03 -9.89
C GLY A 162 8.11 24.75 -11.19
N SER A 163 7.95 26.03 -11.10
CA SER A 163 7.70 26.93 -12.22
C SER A 163 8.95 27.74 -12.59
N GLY A 164 8.97 28.29 -13.82
CA GLY A 164 10.04 29.20 -14.23
C GLY A 164 11.30 28.53 -14.79
N LEU A 165 11.24 27.25 -15.18
CA LEU A 165 12.34 26.60 -15.91
C LEU A 165 12.54 27.28 -17.25
N VAL A 166 13.75 27.72 -17.51
CA VAL A 166 14.17 28.26 -18.83
C VAL A 166 15.35 27.46 -19.36
N LEU A 167 15.17 26.88 -20.54
CA LEU A 167 16.20 26.20 -21.30
C LEU A 167 16.82 27.20 -22.31
N GLN A 168 18.05 26.97 -22.67
CA GLN A 168 18.77 27.81 -23.66
C GLN A 168 19.55 26.90 -24.60
N ASP A 169 19.40 27.11 -25.94
CA ASP A 169 20.26 26.48 -26.92
C ASP A 169 21.31 27.46 -27.45
N ASN A 170 22.56 27.02 -27.59
CA ASN A 170 23.68 27.77 -28.13
C ASN A 170 23.86 29.17 -27.55
N GLY A 171 23.50 29.40 -26.29
CA GLY A 171 23.66 30.65 -25.55
C GLY A 171 22.79 31.82 -26.03
N GLY A 172 21.78 31.57 -26.88
CA GLY A 172 20.95 32.66 -27.44
C GLY A 172 19.45 32.32 -27.60
N ASP A 173 19.10 31.12 -27.92
CA ASP A 173 17.68 30.68 -28.06
C ASP A 173 17.13 30.23 -26.71
N ASN A 174 16.29 31.06 -26.08
CA ASN A 174 15.74 30.83 -24.76
C ASN A 174 14.32 30.30 -24.86
N LEU A 175 14.04 29.19 -24.17
CA LEU A 175 12.75 28.56 -24.14
C LEU A 175 12.24 28.42 -22.69
N ALA A 176 11.17 29.10 -22.35
CA ALA A 176 10.46 28.91 -21.11
C ALA A 176 9.62 27.63 -21.18
N VAL A 177 9.81 26.71 -20.23
CA VAL A 177 9.05 25.46 -20.13
C VAL A 177 8.06 25.58 -19.00
N GLY A 178 6.77 25.48 -19.35
CA GLY A 178 5.66 25.47 -18.39
C GLY A 178 5.05 24.06 -18.24
N GLY A 179 4.28 23.87 -17.18
CA GLY A 179 3.64 22.59 -16.87
C GLY A 179 4.32 21.85 -15.72
N THR A 180 3.81 20.69 -15.38
CA THR A 180 4.31 19.81 -14.30
C THR A 180 4.43 18.38 -14.80
N GLY A 181 5.33 17.60 -14.19
CA GLY A 181 5.55 16.19 -14.54
C GLY A 181 6.41 16.02 -15.79
N ALA A 182 5.89 15.33 -16.79
CA ALA A 182 6.56 15.11 -18.07
C ALA A 182 6.08 16.14 -19.10
N VAL A 183 6.98 16.96 -19.62
CA VAL A 183 6.67 18.05 -20.56
C VAL A 183 7.60 17.96 -21.77
N ALA A 184 7.04 17.85 -22.97
CA ALA A 184 7.81 17.92 -24.20
C ALA A 184 8.16 19.39 -24.54
N PHE A 185 9.32 19.61 -25.11
CA PHE A 185 9.73 20.95 -25.56
C PHE A 185 10.36 20.91 -26.94
N THR A 186 10.30 22.07 -27.65
CA THR A 186 10.95 22.28 -28.93
C THR A 186 11.41 23.73 -29.01
N PHE A 187 12.68 23.97 -29.33
CA PHE A 187 13.20 25.29 -29.58
C PHE A 187 12.65 25.89 -30.87
N ALA A 188 12.42 27.20 -30.85
CA ALA A 188 11.80 27.89 -31.97
C ALA A 188 12.75 28.06 -33.16
N THR A 189 14.05 28.15 -32.91
CA THR A 189 15.06 28.39 -33.93
C THR A 189 15.60 27.07 -34.47
N PRO A 190 15.29 26.68 -35.71
CA PRO A 190 15.89 25.50 -36.32
C PRO A 190 17.37 25.68 -36.62
N LEU A 191 18.15 24.64 -36.54
CA LEU A 191 19.56 24.60 -36.82
C LEU A 191 19.84 24.11 -38.26
N ALA A 192 20.82 24.70 -38.92
CA ALA A 192 21.28 24.18 -40.18
C ALA A 192 21.99 22.79 -39.99
N GLY A 193 21.84 21.92 -40.99
CA GLY A 193 22.51 20.62 -40.96
C GLY A 193 24.03 20.76 -40.84
N GLY A 194 24.62 19.94 -39.97
CA GLY A 194 26.04 19.99 -39.64
C GLY A 194 26.45 21.02 -38.58
N THR A 195 25.52 21.85 -38.08
CA THR A 195 25.83 22.75 -36.97
C THR A 195 25.69 22.05 -35.62
N SER A 196 26.43 22.57 -34.62
CA SER A 196 26.32 22.06 -33.26
C SER A 196 25.12 22.65 -32.54
N TYR A 197 24.54 21.85 -31.59
CA TYR A 197 23.59 22.32 -30.57
C TYR A 197 24.17 22.11 -29.18
N ALA A 198 23.78 23.00 -28.24
CA ALA A 198 24.21 22.95 -26.84
C ALA A 198 23.09 23.47 -25.94
N VAL A 199 22.21 22.54 -25.52
CA VAL A 199 21.10 22.85 -24.64
C VAL A 199 21.59 22.87 -23.20
N THR A 200 21.31 23.98 -22.53
CA THR A 200 21.64 24.21 -21.12
C THR A 200 20.42 24.71 -20.36
N ILE A 201 20.48 24.68 -19.03
CA ILE A 201 19.46 25.29 -18.18
C ILE A 201 19.90 26.71 -17.84
N LEU A 202 19.19 27.68 -18.32
CA LEU A 202 19.45 29.09 -18.05
C LEU A 202 18.90 29.51 -16.68
N THR A 203 17.70 29.00 -16.35
CA THR A 203 17.04 29.27 -15.06
C THR A 203 16.45 28.00 -14.51
N GLN A 204 16.82 27.65 -13.30
CA GLN A 204 16.26 26.51 -12.56
C GLN A 204 14.81 26.82 -12.10
N PRO A 205 13.94 25.83 -11.99
CA PRO A 205 12.59 26.04 -11.49
C PRO A 205 12.57 26.45 -10.02
N SER A 206 11.57 27.24 -9.64
CA SER A 206 11.29 27.68 -8.28
C SER A 206 9.86 27.36 -7.90
N ASN A 207 9.57 27.28 -6.59
CA ASN A 207 8.25 26.98 -6.01
C ASN A 207 7.59 25.68 -6.53
N PRO A 208 8.10 24.47 -6.15
CA PRO A 208 9.30 24.27 -5.33
C PRO A 208 10.59 24.41 -6.14
N GLY A 209 11.67 24.78 -5.46
CA GLY A 209 12.99 24.83 -6.07
C GLY A 209 13.48 23.43 -6.42
N GLN A 210 13.92 23.24 -7.68
CA GLN A 210 14.48 21.97 -8.15
C GLN A 210 15.83 22.23 -8.83
N THR A 211 16.72 21.25 -8.77
CA THR A 211 17.97 21.29 -9.53
C THR A 211 17.86 20.33 -10.69
N CYS A 212 17.42 20.81 -11.83
CA CYS A 212 17.32 20.02 -13.05
C CYS A 212 18.68 19.80 -13.68
N THR A 213 18.84 18.70 -14.38
CA THR A 213 20.07 18.36 -15.14
C THR A 213 19.72 18.07 -16.60
N VAL A 214 20.71 18.27 -17.49
CA VAL A 214 20.56 18.02 -18.92
C VAL A 214 21.37 16.78 -19.29
N SER A 215 20.78 15.87 -20.02
CA SER A 215 21.46 14.76 -20.69
C SER A 215 21.18 14.80 -22.20
N ASN A 216 22.11 14.33 -23.02
CA ASN A 216 22.06 14.44 -24.48
C ASN A 216 21.88 15.87 -25.00
N GLY A 217 22.28 16.87 -24.21
CA GLY A 217 22.08 18.29 -24.49
C GLY A 217 23.01 18.88 -25.56
N SER A 218 23.98 18.15 -26.06
CA SER A 218 24.91 18.64 -27.05
C SER A 218 25.23 17.63 -28.14
N GLY A 219 25.52 18.11 -29.34
CA GLY A 219 25.84 17.29 -30.49
C GLY A 219 25.88 18.10 -31.80
N THR A 220 25.82 17.37 -32.91
CA THR A 220 25.75 17.95 -34.25
C THR A 220 24.41 17.58 -34.89
N ALA A 221 23.74 18.56 -35.50
CA ALA A 221 22.46 18.40 -36.14
C ALA A 221 22.58 17.66 -37.48
N THR A 222 22.37 16.37 -37.52
CA THR A 222 22.33 15.52 -38.74
C THR A 222 20.89 15.09 -39.09
N GLY A 223 19.92 15.41 -38.27
CA GLY A 223 18.48 15.18 -38.37
C GLY A 223 17.79 15.98 -37.28
N ASN A 224 16.45 15.88 -37.17
CA ASN A 224 15.73 16.45 -36.05
C ASN A 224 16.18 15.78 -34.75
N ILE A 225 16.60 16.59 -33.79
CA ILE A 225 17.02 16.16 -32.45
C ILE A 225 15.78 16.06 -31.58
N THR A 226 15.51 14.85 -31.05
CA THR A 226 14.37 14.55 -30.15
C THR A 226 14.83 13.93 -28.86
N THR A 227 16.13 13.78 -28.66
CA THR A 227 16.74 12.96 -27.61
C THR A 227 17.21 13.75 -26.37
N VAL A 228 17.05 15.07 -26.39
CA VAL A 228 17.44 15.88 -25.23
C VAL A 228 16.54 15.59 -24.06
N GLN A 229 17.14 15.24 -22.91
CA GLN A 229 16.40 14.93 -21.68
C GLN A 229 16.78 15.91 -20.57
N ILE A 230 15.76 16.51 -19.98
CA ILE A 230 15.89 17.31 -18.78
C ILE A 230 15.29 16.52 -17.63
N THR A 231 16.08 16.24 -16.61
CA THR A 231 15.61 15.52 -15.41
C THR A 231 15.60 16.47 -14.23
N CYS A 232 14.43 16.68 -13.64
CA CYS A 232 14.20 17.48 -12.46
C CYS A 232 13.87 16.54 -11.31
N PRO A 233 14.81 16.21 -10.40
CA PRO A 233 14.53 15.36 -9.26
C PRO A 233 13.39 15.95 -8.41
N GLN A 234 12.47 15.13 -7.98
CA GLN A 234 11.43 15.57 -7.06
C GLN A 234 12.08 15.94 -5.73
N THR A 235 11.81 17.13 -5.23
CA THR A 235 12.38 17.65 -3.98
C THR A 235 11.51 17.33 -2.78
N GLY A 236 10.27 16.93 -3.00
CA GLY A 236 9.34 16.54 -1.95
C GLY A 236 8.00 16.07 -2.51
N PHE A 237 7.22 15.49 -1.59
CA PHE A 237 5.91 14.91 -1.85
C PHE A 237 4.86 15.55 -0.95
N THR A 238 3.63 15.62 -1.43
CA THR A 238 2.48 16.03 -0.63
C THR A 238 2.08 14.91 0.32
N ILE A 239 1.65 15.27 1.51
CA ILE A 239 1.01 14.37 2.48
C ILE A 239 -0.46 14.82 2.56
N GLY A 240 -1.38 13.88 2.38
CA GLY A 240 -2.81 14.16 2.41
C GLY A 240 -3.64 12.90 2.57
N GLY A 241 -4.95 13.08 2.53
CA GLY A 241 -5.88 11.99 2.75
C GLY A 241 -7.33 12.46 2.80
N THR A 242 -8.17 11.68 3.48
CA THR A 242 -9.61 11.94 3.60
C THR A 242 -10.04 11.92 5.06
N LEU A 243 -10.87 12.88 5.46
CA LEU A 243 -11.56 12.89 6.73
C LEU A 243 -12.98 12.36 6.54
N VAL A 244 -13.37 11.36 7.34
CA VAL A 244 -14.68 10.71 7.27
C VAL A 244 -15.33 10.66 8.66
N GLY A 245 -16.64 10.57 8.70
CA GLY A 245 -17.40 10.35 9.94
C GLY A 245 -17.53 11.54 10.86
N LEU A 246 -17.06 12.72 10.47
CA LEU A 246 -17.28 13.94 11.25
C LEU A 246 -18.78 14.30 11.22
N VAL A 247 -19.40 14.37 12.38
CA VAL A 247 -20.80 14.78 12.50
C VAL A 247 -20.87 16.29 12.28
N ASN A 248 -21.58 16.73 11.24
CA ASN A 248 -21.65 18.12 10.82
C ASN A 248 -22.46 18.97 11.82
N GLY A 249 -21.82 19.48 12.88
CA GLY A 249 -22.29 20.64 13.63
C GLY A 249 -21.68 21.93 13.07
N PRO A 250 -22.28 23.09 13.24
CA PRO A 250 -21.62 24.35 12.90
C PRO A 250 -20.35 24.51 13.74
N GLY A 251 -19.18 24.37 13.12
CA GLY A 251 -17.90 24.55 13.79
C GLY A 251 -17.12 23.26 14.10
N ASP A 252 -17.63 22.08 13.69
CA ASP A 252 -16.87 20.82 13.85
C ASP A 252 -15.64 20.80 12.93
N THR A 253 -14.49 20.78 13.56
CA THR A 253 -13.18 20.79 12.91
C THR A 253 -12.26 19.79 13.58
N VAL A 254 -11.39 19.18 12.79
CA VAL A 254 -10.25 18.39 13.28
C VAL A 254 -8.98 19.14 12.90
N GLU A 255 -8.12 19.42 13.85
CA GLU A 255 -6.82 20.00 13.55
C GLU A 255 -5.79 18.87 13.48
N LEU A 256 -5.16 18.74 12.33
CA LEU A 256 -4.12 17.77 12.05
C LEU A 256 -2.75 18.42 12.12
N MET A 257 -1.73 17.65 12.42
CA MET A 257 -0.35 18.10 12.43
C MET A 257 0.53 17.06 11.78
N ASN A 258 1.39 17.49 10.85
CA ASN A 258 2.42 16.63 10.27
C ASN A 258 3.81 17.01 10.82
N ASN A 259 4.60 16.01 11.20
CA ASN A 259 5.97 16.16 11.72
C ASN A 259 6.13 17.19 12.85
N GLY A 260 5.10 17.37 13.68
CA GLY A 260 5.16 18.22 14.85
C GLY A 260 5.15 19.73 14.60
N GLY A 261 4.81 20.19 13.39
CA GLY A 261 4.86 21.64 13.11
C GLY A 261 4.07 22.14 11.90
N ASP A 262 3.60 21.26 11.04
CA ASP A 262 2.76 21.60 9.88
C ASP A 262 1.29 21.32 10.22
N ASN A 263 0.57 22.35 10.70
CA ASN A 263 -0.80 22.23 11.17
C ASN A 263 -1.79 22.48 10.04
N LEU A 264 -2.85 21.66 10.01
CA LEU A 264 -3.92 21.74 9.03
C LEU A 264 -5.29 21.59 9.68
N LEU A 265 -6.12 22.61 9.57
CA LEU A 265 -7.52 22.55 10.01
C LEU A 265 -8.37 21.93 8.91
N VAL A 266 -9.02 20.79 9.18
CA VAL A 266 -9.92 20.10 8.27
C VAL A 266 -11.35 20.24 8.76
N THR A 267 -12.25 20.67 7.85
CA THR A 267 -13.66 20.94 8.13
C THR A 267 -14.54 20.11 7.20
N GLY A 268 -15.66 19.62 7.72
CA GLY A 268 -16.65 18.86 6.94
C GLY A 268 -16.35 17.37 6.83
N ASN A 269 -17.43 16.61 6.61
CA ASN A 269 -17.35 15.16 6.44
C ASN A 269 -17.02 14.77 4.99
N ASN A 270 -16.34 13.65 4.80
CA ASN A 270 -15.87 13.16 3.48
C ASN A 270 -15.04 14.20 2.72
N THR A 271 -14.20 14.93 3.43
CA THR A 271 -13.38 16.00 2.88
C THR A 271 -11.94 15.51 2.67
N ASN A 272 -11.42 15.70 1.46
CA ASN A 272 -10.01 15.46 1.19
C ASN A 272 -9.17 16.60 1.75
N PHE A 273 -8.00 16.28 2.29
CA PHE A 273 -7.05 17.24 2.80
C PHE A 273 -5.64 17.00 2.25
N ILE A 274 -4.86 18.07 2.19
CA ILE A 274 -3.43 18.01 1.82
C ILE A 274 -2.70 19.01 2.70
N PHE A 275 -1.61 18.56 3.34
CA PHE A 275 -0.74 19.45 4.11
C PHE A 275 -0.02 20.44 3.18
N PRO A 276 0.11 21.71 3.58
CA PRO A 276 0.73 22.74 2.76
C PRO A 276 2.23 22.53 2.55
N THR A 277 2.93 21.87 3.48
CA THR A 277 4.37 21.68 3.41
C THR A 277 4.71 20.33 2.78
N LEU A 278 5.58 20.35 1.76
CA LEU A 278 6.09 19.13 1.14
C LEU A 278 7.07 18.41 2.09
N VAL A 279 6.96 17.10 2.16
CA VAL A 279 7.98 16.27 2.80
C VAL A 279 9.04 15.93 1.77
N THR A 280 10.32 16.13 2.10
CA THR A 280 11.44 15.84 1.19
C THR A 280 11.40 14.39 0.71
N SER A 281 11.85 14.15 -0.53
CA SER A 281 11.96 12.79 -1.05
C SER A 281 12.80 11.91 -0.14
N GLY A 282 12.25 10.75 0.28
CA GLY A 282 12.87 9.87 1.27
C GLY A 282 12.75 10.37 2.73
N GLY A 283 12.09 11.49 2.97
CA GLY A 283 11.82 12.01 4.31
C GLY A 283 10.65 11.29 4.99
N ALA A 284 10.72 11.12 6.30
CA ALA A 284 9.63 10.58 7.07
C ALA A 284 8.49 11.58 7.24
N TYR A 285 7.25 11.09 7.25
CA TYR A 285 6.08 11.85 7.66
C TYR A 285 5.40 11.17 8.84
N LEU A 286 4.83 12.00 9.73
CA LEU A 286 4.06 11.56 10.88
C LEU A 286 2.86 12.50 11.05
N VAL A 287 1.68 12.05 10.64
CA VAL A 287 0.43 12.80 10.83
C VAL A 287 -0.17 12.45 12.17
N SER A 288 -0.53 13.46 12.94
CA SER A 288 -1.21 13.31 14.23
C SER A 288 -2.43 14.22 14.30
N ILE A 289 -3.39 13.90 15.17
CA ILE A 289 -4.48 14.81 15.50
C ILE A 289 -3.96 15.75 16.60
N PHE A 290 -3.88 17.03 16.26
CA PHE A 290 -3.48 18.07 17.18
C PHE A 290 -4.63 18.48 18.09
N ALA A 291 -5.84 18.61 17.54
CA ALA A 291 -7.05 18.88 18.30
C ALA A 291 -8.25 18.06 17.77
N GLN A 292 -8.92 17.39 18.71
CA GLN A 292 -10.15 16.64 18.45
C GLN A 292 -11.34 17.59 18.28
N PRO A 293 -12.44 17.14 17.62
CA PRO A 293 -13.67 17.92 17.52
C PRO A 293 -14.22 18.29 18.90
N THR A 294 -14.70 19.54 19.07
CA THR A 294 -15.12 20.05 20.38
C THR A 294 -16.63 20.06 20.61
N SER A 295 -17.45 19.93 19.56
CA SER A 295 -18.88 20.14 19.63
C SER A 295 -19.70 18.91 20.03
N GLN A 296 -19.12 17.72 19.97
CA GLN A 296 -19.72 16.45 20.40
C GLN A 296 -18.62 15.60 21.08
N PRO A 297 -18.95 14.65 21.95
CA PRO A 297 -17.97 13.68 22.46
C PRO A 297 -17.58 12.70 21.35
N GLN A 298 -16.98 13.22 20.30
CA GLN A 298 -16.53 12.47 19.13
C GLN A 298 -15.01 12.48 19.10
N GLY A 299 -14.40 11.33 19.16
CA GLY A 299 -12.96 11.19 18.94
C GLY A 299 -12.69 10.76 17.50
N CYS A 300 -11.65 11.27 16.91
CA CYS A 300 -11.18 10.84 15.60
C CYS A 300 -9.90 10.01 15.74
N ALA A 301 -9.71 9.07 14.85
CA ALA A 301 -8.53 8.22 14.78
C ALA A 301 -7.84 8.39 13.42
N ILE A 302 -6.58 7.98 13.28
CA ILE A 302 -5.80 8.13 12.04
C ILE A 302 -5.32 6.77 11.55
N ILE A 303 -5.48 6.52 10.24
CA ILE A 303 -4.92 5.37 9.54
C ILE A 303 -3.91 5.88 8.51
N GLY A 304 -2.82 5.15 8.29
CA GLY A 304 -1.78 5.56 7.34
C GLY A 304 -1.01 6.81 7.78
N TYR A 305 -0.90 7.04 9.07
CA TYR A 305 -0.43 8.28 9.69
C TYR A 305 1.08 8.50 9.59
N GLN A 306 1.87 7.49 9.27
CA GLN A 306 3.33 7.60 9.20
C GLN A 306 3.92 6.76 8.07
N GLY A 307 5.06 7.18 7.59
CA GLY A 307 5.79 6.47 6.55
C GLY A 307 6.97 7.29 6.02
N VAL A 308 7.52 6.84 4.91
CA VAL A 308 8.55 7.55 4.16
C VAL A 308 7.95 8.06 2.86
N ALA A 309 8.09 9.35 2.58
CA ALA A 309 7.54 9.98 1.39
C ALA A 309 8.42 9.69 0.17
N THR A 310 8.05 8.68 -0.62
CA THR A 310 8.69 8.34 -1.90
C THR A 310 7.82 8.73 -3.12
N PHE A 311 6.56 9.09 -2.88
CA PHE A 311 5.57 9.62 -3.82
C PHE A 311 4.56 10.49 -3.05
N ASN A 312 3.61 11.11 -3.75
CA ASN A 312 2.54 11.87 -3.09
C ASN A 312 1.66 10.92 -2.28
N ILE A 313 1.54 11.16 -0.99
CA ILE A 313 0.70 10.38 -0.07
C ILE A 313 -0.70 11.00 -0.08
N SER A 314 -1.71 10.19 -0.39
CA SER A 314 -3.13 10.63 -0.42
C SER A 314 -4.07 9.71 0.36
N ASN A 315 -3.51 8.78 1.09
CA ASN A 315 -4.22 7.68 1.75
C ASN A 315 -4.26 7.77 3.28
N VAL A 316 -3.89 8.91 3.84
CA VAL A 316 -4.12 9.15 5.27
C VAL A 316 -5.62 9.28 5.49
N ILE A 317 -6.20 8.46 6.37
CA ILE A 317 -7.61 8.51 6.71
C ILE A 317 -7.76 9.00 8.14
N ILE A 318 -8.54 10.06 8.29
CA ILE A 318 -9.01 10.53 9.60
C ILE A 318 -10.43 10.01 9.76
N ASP A 319 -10.60 9.08 10.68
CA ASP A 319 -11.90 8.45 10.95
C ASP A 319 -12.45 8.93 12.29
N CYS A 320 -13.58 9.61 12.21
CA CYS A 320 -14.33 10.10 13.35
C CYS A 320 -15.54 9.20 13.68
N GLN A 321 -15.73 8.09 12.94
CA GLN A 321 -16.66 7.01 13.24
C GLN A 321 -15.89 5.83 13.82
N HIS A 322 -16.29 5.33 14.98
CA HIS A 322 -15.56 4.28 15.69
C HIS A 322 -16.30 2.94 15.66
N ASN A 323 -15.55 1.86 15.92
CA ASN A 323 -16.01 0.46 15.90
C ASN A 323 -16.40 -0.04 14.51
N ASP A 324 -15.71 0.41 13.46
CA ASP A 324 -15.98 0.00 12.10
C ASP A 324 -14.81 -0.76 11.48
N TRP A 325 -15.16 -1.66 10.57
CA TRP A 325 -14.21 -2.33 9.70
C TRP A 325 -13.93 -1.48 8.47
N ILE A 326 -12.68 -1.41 8.10
CA ILE A 326 -12.22 -0.74 6.89
C ILE A 326 -11.54 -1.79 6.01
N TRP A 327 -11.97 -1.89 4.77
CA TRP A 327 -11.29 -2.69 3.78
C TRP A 327 -10.15 -1.88 3.17
N ILE A 328 -8.92 -2.39 3.32
CA ILE A 328 -7.70 -1.67 2.94
C ILE A 328 -7.18 -2.13 1.59
N ASP A 329 -7.12 -3.45 1.33
CA ASP A 329 -6.46 -3.99 0.14
C ASP A 329 -6.90 -5.42 -0.15
N ALA A 330 -6.57 -5.90 -1.36
CA ALA A 330 -6.79 -7.23 -1.91
C ALA A 330 -8.27 -7.62 -2.08
N PRO A 331 -8.60 -8.63 -2.91
CA PRO A 331 -9.98 -8.99 -3.22
C PRO A 331 -10.77 -9.49 -2.00
N ASN A 332 -12.03 -9.06 -1.88
CA ASN A 332 -12.96 -9.53 -0.87
C ASN A 332 -13.79 -10.77 -1.29
N THR A 333 -13.27 -11.52 -2.23
CA THR A 333 -13.83 -12.81 -2.71
C THR A 333 -13.00 -13.97 -2.22
N ALA A 334 -13.63 -15.13 -2.04
CA ALA A 334 -12.95 -16.33 -1.58
C ALA A 334 -12.13 -17.00 -2.70
N ASN A 335 -11.14 -17.78 -2.28
CA ASN A 335 -10.28 -18.61 -3.13
C ASN A 335 -9.50 -17.83 -4.20
N ASN A 336 -9.05 -16.61 -3.86
CA ASN A 336 -8.14 -15.86 -4.72
C ASN A 336 -6.72 -16.39 -4.63
N PHE A 337 -6.13 -16.61 -5.80
CA PHE A 337 -4.70 -16.80 -5.93
C PHE A 337 -4.00 -15.45 -5.74
N GLY A 338 -2.85 -15.46 -5.10
CA GLY A 338 -2.02 -14.27 -4.99
C GLY A 338 -1.60 -13.75 -6.36
N THR A 339 -1.26 -12.49 -6.44
CA THR A 339 -0.64 -11.88 -7.61
C THR A 339 0.69 -11.27 -7.22
N ALA A 340 1.73 -11.55 -7.97
CA ALA A 340 3.04 -10.94 -7.82
C ALA A 340 3.48 -10.45 -9.20
N ALA A 341 2.90 -9.33 -9.64
CA ALA A 341 3.38 -8.63 -10.82
C ALA A 341 4.59 -7.78 -10.41
N LEU A 342 5.61 -7.80 -11.25
CA LEU A 342 6.70 -6.86 -11.09
C LEU A 342 6.16 -5.46 -11.39
N PRO A 343 6.46 -4.43 -10.57
CA PRO A 343 5.89 -3.13 -10.79
C PRO A 343 6.28 -2.61 -12.19
N PRO A 344 5.31 -2.06 -12.93
CA PRO A 344 5.61 -1.27 -14.11
C PRO A 344 6.43 -0.05 -13.68
N ALA A 345 7.18 0.53 -14.60
CA ALA A 345 8.01 1.73 -14.40
C ALA A 345 7.23 3.01 -13.99
N THR A 346 5.92 2.90 -13.79
CA THR A 346 5.03 3.89 -13.17
C THR A 346 4.57 3.33 -11.83
N PRO A 347 4.41 4.17 -10.77
CA PRO A 347 3.93 3.67 -9.49
C PRO A 347 2.66 2.86 -9.71
N PRO A 348 2.59 1.63 -9.16
CA PRO A 348 1.45 0.76 -9.38
C PRO A 348 0.20 1.44 -8.83
N SER A 349 -0.86 1.41 -9.62
CA SER A 349 -2.20 1.55 -9.06
C SER A 349 -2.40 0.44 -8.03
N HIS A 350 -2.99 0.72 -6.90
CA HIS A 350 -3.11 -0.05 -5.66
C HIS A 350 -3.45 -1.56 -5.73
N ASP A 351 -3.63 -2.16 -6.91
CA ASP A 351 -4.43 -3.38 -7.04
C ASP A 351 -3.70 -4.57 -7.65
N THR A 352 -2.36 -4.56 -7.76
CA THR A 352 -1.69 -5.58 -8.57
C THR A 352 -0.99 -6.69 -7.80
N ASN A 353 -0.55 -6.47 -6.56
CA ASN A 353 0.17 -7.46 -5.78
C ASN A 353 -0.52 -7.73 -4.44
N PHE A 354 -0.81 -8.99 -4.16
CA PHE A 354 -1.30 -9.42 -2.86
C PHE A 354 -0.99 -10.91 -2.62
N PRO A 355 -0.82 -11.33 -1.36
CA PRO A 355 -0.69 -12.74 -1.02
C PRO A 355 -1.97 -13.51 -1.35
N GLY A 356 -1.86 -14.76 -1.79
CA GLY A 356 -3.02 -15.64 -1.96
C GLY A 356 -3.77 -15.90 -0.66
N GLY A 357 -5.05 -16.27 -0.78
CA GLY A 357 -5.91 -16.57 0.38
C GLY A 357 -5.32 -17.69 1.23
N ARG A 358 -5.16 -17.43 2.54
CA ARG A 358 -4.45 -18.33 3.47
C ARG A 358 -4.94 -18.26 4.90
N GLN A 359 -4.67 -19.33 5.66
CA GLN A 359 -4.97 -19.43 7.09
C GLN A 359 -3.72 -19.80 7.89
N PHE A 360 -3.70 -19.44 9.17
CA PHE A 360 -2.64 -19.73 10.14
C PHE A 360 -1.23 -19.38 9.66
N ALA A 361 -1.10 -18.29 8.93
CA ALA A 361 0.18 -17.70 8.58
C ALA A 361 0.84 -17.03 9.80
N SER A 362 2.16 -16.95 9.80
CA SER A 362 2.93 -16.22 10.80
C SER A 362 2.98 -14.73 10.47
N THR A 363 2.90 -13.88 11.50
CA THR A 363 2.81 -12.43 11.34
C THR A 363 3.79 -11.68 12.23
N TRP A 364 4.29 -10.54 11.76
CA TRP A 364 5.14 -9.64 12.53
C TRP A 364 4.86 -8.19 12.18
N THR A 365 5.12 -7.31 13.14
CA THR A 365 5.33 -5.88 12.91
C THR A 365 6.80 -5.59 13.17
N ASP A 366 7.49 -4.95 12.24
CA ASP A 366 8.88 -4.56 12.47
C ASP A 366 8.98 -3.20 13.18
N SER A 367 10.20 -2.79 13.52
CA SER A 367 10.47 -1.55 14.26
C SER A 367 10.07 -0.27 13.50
N THR A 368 9.76 -0.37 12.22
CA THR A 368 9.28 0.75 11.37
C THR A 368 7.76 0.75 11.18
N GLY A 369 7.06 -0.23 11.78
CA GLY A 369 5.61 -0.38 11.68
C GLY A 369 5.12 -1.11 10.44
N ARG A 370 6.03 -1.68 9.63
CA ARG A 370 5.67 -2.49 8.47
C ARG A 370 5.17 -3.86 8.92
N ARG A 371 4.22 -4.44 8.18
CA ARG A 371 3.56 -5.70 8.50
C ARG A 371 4.06 -6.81 7.61
N TRP A 372 4.47 -7.90 8.23
CA TRP A 372 5.03 -9.06 7.55
C TRP A 372 4.14 -10.27 7.71
N ILE A 373 4.05 -11.10 6.68
CA ILE A 373 3.33 -12.39 6.71
C ILE A 373 4.18 -13.46 6.04
N TYR A 374 4.23 -14.65 6.66
CA TYR A 374 4.97 -15.80 6.14
C TYR A 374 4.14 -17.05 6.17
N GLY A 375 4.14 -17.78 5.05
CA GLY A 375 3.60 -19.11 4.98
C GLY A 375 2.10 -19.21 5.21
N GLY A 376 1.68 -20.22 5.94
CA GLY A 376 0.29 -20.59 6.15
C GLY A 376 -0.15 -21.77 5.28
N TRP A 377 -1.41 -22.15 5.39
CA TRP A 377 -2.07 -23.11 4.50
C TRP A 377 -2.99 -22.35 3.54
N GLY A 378 -2.68 -22.33 2.25
CA GLY A 378 -3.39 -21.43 1.36
C GLY A 378 -3.13 -21.67 -0.12
N LEU A 379 -3.43 -20.63 -0.89
CA LEU A 379 -3.28 -20.55 -2.34
C LEU A 379 -2.04 -19.74 -2.67
N GLU A 380 -1.24 -20.22 -3.58
CA GLU A 380 -0.05 -19.50 -4.05
C GLU A 380 -0.39 -18.46 -5.15
N VAL A 381 0.63 -17.81 -5.67
CA VAL A 381 0.50 -16.84 -6.77
C VAL A 381 0.09 -17.55 -8.07
N SER A 382 -0.89 -16.98 -8.79
CA SER A 382 -1.44 -17.56 -10.03
C SER A 382 -0.40 -17.66 -11.15
N GLY A 383 -0.38 -18.77 -11.85
CA GLY A 383 0.49 -18.98 -13.05
C GLY A 383 0.65 -20.41 -13.50
N LYS A 384 0.17 -21.38 -12.73
CA LYS A 384 0.21 -22.80 -13.10
C LYS A 384 -1.13 -23.30 -13.68
N THR A 385 -1.06 -24.18 -14.63
CA THR A 385 -2.20 -24.98 -15.13
C THR A 385 -1.87 -26.47 -14.98
N PRO A 386 -2.70 -27.26 -14.27
CA PRO A 386 -4.01 -26.94 -13.69
C PRO A 386 -3.91 -26.10 -12.40
N PRO A 387 -5.01 -25.45 -11.96
CA PRO A 387 -5.01 -24.65 -10.73
C PRO A 387 -4.62 -25.53 -9.56
N ASP A 388 -3.63 -25.06 -8.79
CA ASP A 388 -3.08 -25.81 -7.68
C ASP A 388 -4.09 -25.93 -6.53
N LEU A 389 -4.09 -27.07 -5.88
CA LEU A 389 -4.83 -27.30 -4.65
C LEU A 389 -4.15 -26.49 -3.53
N PRO A 390 -4.90 -26.06 -2.50
CA PRO A 390 -4.31 -25.41 -1.34
C PRO A 390 -3.20 -26.24 -0.68
N GLY A 391 -2.12 -25.59 -0.27
CA GLY A 391 -0.94 -26.26 0.30
C GLY A 391 -0.21 -25.43 1.33
N LEU A 392 0.92 -25.96 1.78
CA LEU A 392 1.85 -25.25 2.67
C LEU A 392 2.58 -24.18 1.87
N LEU A 393 2.61 -22.98 2.41
CA LEU A 393 3.28 -21.83 1.80
C LEU A 393 4.59 -21.52 2.54
N ASP A 394 5.59 -21.01 1.83
CA ASP A 394 6.86 -20.52 2.38
C ASP A 394 7.24 -19.12 1.86
N ASP A 395 6.29 -18.45 1.25
CA ASP A 395 6.41 -17.09 0.77
C ASP A 395 6.43 -16.08 1.93
N LEU A 396 7.27 -15.08 1.83
CA LEU A 396 7.34 -13.95 2.76
C LEU A 396 6.87 -12.70 2.04
N TRP A 397 5.94 -11.99 2.64
CA TRP A 397 5.38 -10.75 2.12
C TRP A 397 5.48 -9.64 3.15
N LEU A 398 5.64 -8.43 2.63
CA LEU A 398 5.65 -7.19 3.38
C LEU A 398 4.49 -6.31 2.93
N TYR A 399 3.69 -5.82 3.86
CA TYR A 399 2.77 -4.72 3.62
C TYR A 399 3.37 -3.43 4.17
N ASP A 400 3.61 -2.48 3.28
CA ASP A 400 4.09 -1.14 3.63
C ASP A 400 2.94 -0.14 3.49
N GLY A 401 2.47 0.40 4.61
CA GLY A 401 1.40 1.39 4.63
C GLY A 401 1.75 2.70 3.91
N GLY A 402 3.04 3.01 3.73
CA GLY A 402 3.50 4.17 2.97
C GLY A 402 3.38 3.97 1.47
N SER A 403 3.61 2.77 0.96
CA SER A 403 3.42 2.40 -0.44
C SER A 403 2.02 1.89 -0.75
N ASN A 404 1.19 1.65 0.27
CA ASN A 404 -0.17 1.06 0.19
C ASN A 404 -0.23 -0.21 -0.66
N GLY A 405 0.72 -1.11 -0.46
CA GLY A 405 0.74 -2.32 -1.25
C GLY A 405 1.55 -3.44 -0.62
N TRP A 406 1.26 -4.65 -1.11
CA TRP A 406 2.00 -5.84 -0.75
C TRP A 406 3.24 -5.99 -1.62
N ILE A 407 4.35 -6.32 -0.98
CA ILE A 407 5.65 -6.54 -1.62
C ILE A 407 6.09 -7.96 -1.29
N PRO A 408 6.34 -8.83 -2.28
CA PRO A 408 6.96 -10.11 -2.03
C PRO A 408 8.39 -9.89 -1.56
N ALA A 409 8.72 -10.39 -0.36
CA ALA A 409 10.00 -10.20 0.29
C ALA A 409 10.76 -11.54 0.39
N GLY A 410 12.04 -11.53 0.12
CA GLY A 410 12.92 -12.62 0.55
C GLY A 410 13.32 -13.71 -0.45
N LEU A 411 13.18 -13.47 -1.77
CA LEU A 411 13.95 -14.26 -2.75
C LEU A 411 14.75 -13.30 -3.64
N PRO A 412 16.10 -13.37 -3.62
CA PRO A 412 16.88 -12.63 -4.60
C PRO A 412 16.56 -13.17 -5.99
N ILE A 413 16.03 -12.30 -6.86
CA ILE A 413 15.96 -12.56 -8.30
C ILE A 413 17.40 -12.44 -8.83
N ASN A 414 18.24 -13.39 -8.51
CA ASN A 414 19.57 -13.49 -9.07
C ASN A 414 19.69 -14.80 -9.82
N SER A 415 19.86 -14.68 -11.13
CA SER A 415 20.38 -15.74 -11.98
C SER A 415 21.81 -16.06 -11.54
N ALA A 416 21.97 -16.95 -10.57
CA ALA A 416 23.28 -17.53 -10.27
C ALA A 416 23.45 -18.75 -11.16
N THR A 417 24.29 -18.61 -12.18
CA THR A 417 24.79 -19.73 -12.97
C THR A 417 25.82 -20.47 -12.12
N ALA A 418 25.39 -21.44 -11.34
CA ALA A 418 26.28 -22.41 -10.73
C ALA A 418 26.18 -23.73 -11.52
N GLY A 419 27.25 -24.08 -12.22
CA GLY A 419 27.40 -25.40 -12.84
C GLY A 419 26.61 -25.67 -14.11
N GLY A 420 26.33 -24.67 -14.95
CA GLY A 420 25.80 -24.91 -16.32
C GLY A 420 24.31 -25.26 -16.39
N VAL A 421 23.58 -25.17 -15.30
CA VAL A 421 22.11 -25.27 -15.28
C VAL A 421 21.55 -23.90 -14.90
N THR A 422 20.95 -23.23 -15.87
CA THR A 422 20.19 -22.00 -15.64
C THR A 422 18.90 -22.39 -14.88
N THR A 423 18.94 -22.33 -13.58
CA THR A 423 17.72 -22.31 -12.78
C THR A 423 17.25 -20.86 -12.74
N ASN A 424 16.39 -20.51 -13.68
CA ASN A 424 15.54 -19.32 -13.59
C ASN A 424 14.51 -19.58 -12.49
N LYS A 425 14.93 -19.44 -11.23
CA LYS A 425 13.99 -19.47 -10.12
C LYS A 425 13.69 -18.04 -9.65
N ALA A 426 12.99 -17.28 -10.47
CA ALA A 426 11.83 -16.55 -9.98
C ALA A 426 10.71 -17.59 -9.81
N ASP A 427 10.97 -18.66 -9.10
CA ASP A 427 9.97 -19.66 -8.81
C ASP A 427 9.26 -19.25 -7.54
N LEU A 428 8.31 -18.31 -7.69
CA LEU A 428 7.20 -18.11 -6.73
C LEU A 428 6.25 -19.34 -6.78
N THR A 429 6.59 -20.34 -7.59
CA THR A 429 5.86 -21.57 -7.74
C THR A 429 6.46 -22.62 -6.83
N LEU A 430 6.00 -22.64 -5.60
CA LEU A 430 6.35 -23.66 -4.65
C LEU A 430 5.57 -24.92 -4.99
N ASP A 431 6.28 -25.92 -5.44
CA ASP A 431 5.74 -27.26 -5.53
C ASP A 431 5.37 -27.70 -4.11
N GLN A 432 4.07 -27.88 -3.84
CA GLN A 432 3.49 -28.27 -2.56
C GLN A 432 4.13 -29.53 -1.95
N ASN A 433 5.03 -30.20 -2.64
CA ASN A 433 5.65 -31.46 -2.25
C ASN A 433 7.17 -31.48 -2.35
N THR A 434 7.83 -30.44 -2.83
CA THR A 434 9.29 -30.39 -2.88
C THR A 434 9.82 -29.52 -1.77
N TYR A 435 10.04 -30.11 -0.61
CA TYR A 435 10.95 -29.62 0.40
C TYR A 435 12.35 -29.50 -0.21
N GLU A 436 12.81 -28.27 -0.44
CA GLU A 436 14.19 -27.99 -0.64
C GLU A 436 14.76 -27.48 0.69
N PRO A 437 15.47 -28.29 1.47
CA PRO A 437 16.27 -27.80 2.57
C PRO A 437 17.53 -27.17 1.97
N SER A 438 17.39 -26.00 1.36
CA SER A 438 18.55 -25.22 0.93
C SER A 438 19.34 -24.65 2.11
N GLY A 439 18.92 -24.92 3.36
CA GLY A 439 19.55 -24.41 4.57
C GLY A 439 19.36 -22.89 4.76
N PHE A 440 18.57 -22.23 3.87
CA PHE A 440 18.47 -20.79 3.82
C PHE A 440 17.10 -20.22 4.23
N ASN A 441 16.04 -21.05 4.35
CA ASN A 441 14.71 -20.61 4.81
C ASN A 441 14.03 -21.66 5.69
N PRO A 442 12.97 -21.27 6.45
CA PRO A 442 12.25 -22.20 7.33
C PRO A 442 11.44 -23.30 6.63
N GLY A 443 11.17 -23.17 5.33
CA GLY A 443 10.28 -24.06 4.56
C GLY A 443 8.80 -23.84 4.80
N GLY A 444 7.95 -24.36 3.90
CA GLY A 444 6.50 -24.18 3.98
C GLY A 444 5.93 -24.72 5.29
N ARG A 445 5.16 -23.88 5.99
CA ARG A 445 4.60 -24.21 7.30
C ARG A 445 3.41 -23.35 7.70
N TRP A 446 2.57 -23.87 8.59
CA TRP A 446 1.42 -23.17 9.17
C TRP A 446 1.34 -23.36 10.69
N GLY A 447 0.63 -22.45 11.36
CA GLY A 447 0.41 -22.50 12.81
C GLY A 447 1.69 -22.44 13.65
N SER A 448 2.70 -21.75 13.12
CA SER A 448 3.94 -21.44 13.85
C SER A 448 3.72 -20.29 14.83
N ILE A 449 4.62 -20.19 15.80
CA ILE A 449 4.72 -19.10 16.76
C ILE A 449 5.66 -18.05 16.18
N SER A 450 5.28 -16.76 16.27
CA SER A 450 6.05 -15.66 15.66
C SER A 450 6.13 -14.44 16.58
N TRP A 451 7.28 -13.76 16.61
CA TRP A 451 7.48 -12.52 17.37
C TRP A 451 8.61 -11.68 16.77
N SER A 452 8.59 -10.38 17.07
CA SER A 452 9.69 -9.46 16.74
C SER A 452 10.55 -9.21 17.98
N ASP A 453 11.86 -8.99 17.81
CA ASP A 453 12.72 -8.52 18.87
C ASP A 453 12.94 -6.99 18.81
N SER A 454 13.54 -6.42 19.84
CA SER A 454 13.80 -4.97 19.92
C SER A 454 14.80 -4.45 18.87
N SER A 455 15.47 -5.33 18.16
CA SER A 455 16.36 -5.01 17.03
C SER A 455 15.64 -5.08 15.68
N GLY A 456 14.33 -5.36 15.68
CA GLY A 456 13.51 -5.51 14.46
C GLY A 456 13.67 -6.85 13.75
N ASN A 457 14.33 -7.85 14.35
CA ASN A 457 14.39 -9.18 13.76
C ASN A 457 13.06 -9.91 13.96
N LEU A 458 12.66 -10.70 12.96
CA LEU A 458 11.46 -11.51 12.96
C LEU A 458 11.81 -12.95 13.33
N TRP A 459 11.15 -13.48 14.35
CA TRP A 459 11.44 -14.81 14.88
C TRP A 459 10.29 -15.78 14.59
N LEU A 460 10.62 -17.03 14.30
CA LEU A 460 9.67 -18.09 13.95
C LEU A 460 10.02 -19.38 14.69
N PHE A 461 9.04 -19.99 15.35
CA PHE A 461 9.23 -21.25 16.08
C PHE A 461 8.17 -22.28 15.73
N GLY A 462 8.60 -23.49 15.38
CA GLY A 462 7.74 -24.64 15.22
C GLY A 462 6.74 -24.56 14.06
N GLY A 463 5.52 -25.02 14.32
CA GLY A 463 4.46 -25.19 13.33
C GLY A 463 4.39 -26.62 12.75
N GLN A 464 3.47 -26.80 11.81
CA GLN A 464 3.38 -27.99 10.98
C GLN A 464 3.89 -27.67 9.59
N GLY A 465 4.91 -28.38 9.13
CA GLY A 465 5.59 -28.09 7.85
C GLY A 465 6.22 -29.31 7.23
N GLY A 466 6.90 -29.09 6.09
CA GLY A 466 7.70 -30.12 5.45
C GLY A 466 8.86 -30.53 6.37
N SER A 467 8.94 -31.80 6.75
CA SER A 467 10.13 -32.32 7.43
C SER A 467 11.14 -32.80 6.38
N GLY A 468 12.37 -32.30 6.43
CA GLY A 468 13.44 -32.57 5.44
C GLY A 468 13.85 -34.00 5.18
N ALA A 469 13.11 -34.98 5.69
CA ALA A 469 13.32 -36.38 5.43
C ALA A 469 12.13 -36.96 4.69
N ALA A 470 12.29 -37.25 3.40
CA ALA A 470 11.44 -38.10 2.58
C ALA A 470 9.96 -37.66 2.48
N GLY A 471 9.65 -36.40 2.21
CA GLY A 471 8.31 -35.98 1.70
C GLY A 471 7.17 -36.06 2.73
N GLY A 472 7.44 -36.08 4.03
CA GLY A 472 6.40 -36.11 5.08
C GLY A 472 6.18 -34.72 5.67
N THR A 473 4.90 -34.31 5.84
CA THR A 473 4.54 -33.17 6.68
C THR A 473 4.64 -33.56 8.15
N GLY A 474 5.40 -32.81 8.94
CA GLY A 474 5.64 -33.12 10.36
C GLY A 474 5.52 -31.91 11.28
N LEU A 475 5.40 -32.18 12.58
CA LEU A 475 5.47 -31.15 13.60
C LEU A 475 6.91 -30.72 13.82
N LEU A 476 7.12 -29.43 14.01
CA LEU A 476 8.43 -28.79 14.14
C LEU A 476 8.58 -28.12 15.52
N ASN A 477 9.85 -27.93 15.96
CA ASN A 477 10.24 -27.07 17.07
C ASN A 477 11.60 -26.40 16.82
N ASP A 478 11.91 -26.19 15.56
CA ASP A 478 13.04 -25.39 15.12
C ASP A 478 12.80 -23.91 15.38
N LEU A 479 13.88 -23.19 15.59
CA LEU A 479 13.85 -21.76 15.84
C LEU A 479 14.63 -21.03 14.74
N TRP A 480 13.98 -20.10 14.10
CA TRP A 480 14.51 -19.29 13.01
C TRP A 480 14.43 -17.81 13.32
N LYS A 481 15.35 -17.05 12.77
CA LYS A 481 15.40 -15.61 12.84
C LYS A 481 15.60 -15.05 11.44
N PHE A 482 14.76 -14.10 11.05
CA PHE A 482 14.92 -13.26 9.85
C PHE A 482 15.41 -11.88 10.29
N ALA A 483 16.51 -11.43 9.72
CA ALA A 483 17.00 -10.07 9.89
C ALA A 483 16.63 -9.27 8.63
N PRO A 484 15.64 -8.37 8.70
CA PRO A 484 15.33 -7.50 7.58
C PRO A 484 16.52 -6.62 7.23
N GLY A 485 16.85 -6.53 5.94
CA GLY A 485 17.88 -5.63 5.43
C GLY A 485 17.35 -4.21 5.19
N SER A 486 18.23 -3.33 4.66
CA SER A 486 17.79 -2.02 4.20
C SER A 486 16.98 -2.17 2.91
N TYR A 487 15.78 -1.61 2.89
CA TYR A 487 14.96 -1.49 1.70
C TYR A 487 15.49 -0.31 0.87
N ASP A 488 16.12 -0.60 -0.26
CA ASP A 488 16.55 0.41 -1.20
C ASP A 488 15.68 0.34 -2.46
N VAL A 489 14.81 1.34 -2.65
CA VAL A 489 14.08 1.56 -3.89
C VAL A 489 15.01 2.31 -4.83
N THR A 490 16.05 1.67 -5.31
CA THR A 490 16.82 2.24 -6.41
C THR A 490 16.00 2.05 -7.69
N THR A 491 15.31 3.11 -8.11
CA THR A 491 14.85 3.23 -9.49
C THR A 491 16.09 3.22 -10.38
N PRO A 492 16.28 2.24 -11.28
CA PRO A 492 17.34 2.34 -12.27
C PRO A 492 17.09 3.58 -13.12
N ALA A 493 18.09 4.44 -13.26
CA ALA A 493 18.08 5.54 -14.20
C ALA A 493 17.80 4.98 -15.61
N PRO A 494 16.87 5.57 -16.37
CA PRO A 494 16.57 5.07 -17.71
C PRO A 494 17.76 5.31 -18.65
N PRO A 495 18.30 4.29 -19.29
CA PRO A 495 18.31 4.28 -20.72
C PRO A 495 17.90 2.91 -21.28
N ALA A 496 17.10 2.97 -22.32
CA ALA A 496 16.76 1.87 -23.25
C ALA A 496 16.16 0.63 -22.56
N GLN A 497 14.92 0.32 -22.89
CA GLN A 497 14.19 -0.89 -22.53
C GLN A 497 15.13 -2.04 -22.09
N PRO A 498 15.36 -2.24 -20.81
CA PRO A 498 15.96 -3.49 -20.40
C PRO A 498 14.86 -4.54 -20.38
N THR A 499 15.08 -5.62 -21.11
CA THR A 499 14.39 -6.89 -20.95
C THR A 499 14.77 -7.57 -19.62
N THR A 500 15.29 -6.82 -18.64
CA THR A 500 15.68 -7.26 -17.31
C THR A 500 15.16 -6.26 -16.29
N ILE A 501 14.24 -6.74 -15.56
CA ILE A 501 13.48 -6.17 -14.46
C ILE A 501 14.43 -5.62 -13.38
N GLY A 502 14.19 -4.37 -12.93
CA GLY A 502 14.85 -3.79 -11.76
C GLY A 502 14.63 -4.67 -10.53
N SER A 503 15.71 -5.09 -9.90
CA SER A 503 15.65 -5.93 -8.70
C SER A 503 15.15 -5.13 -7.52
N TYR A 504 13.99 -5.52 -6.96
CA TYR A 504 13.68 -5.25 -5.57
C TYR A 504 14.52 -6.21 -4.74
N THR A 505 15.59 -5.74 -4.16
CA THR A 505 16.38 -6.52 -3.22
C THR A 505 16.07 -6.05 -1.82
N GLU A 506 15.09 -6.68 -1.18
CA GLU A 506 15.13 -6.72 0.26
C GLU A 506 16.16 -7.78 0.65
N THR A 507 17.29 -7.33 1.14
CA THR A 507 18.39 -8.20 1.58
C THR A 507 18.15 -8.65 3.02
N GLY A 508 17.07 -9.41 3.26
CA GLY A 508 16.89 -10.08 4.54
C GLY A 508 17.54 -11.46 4.54
N THR A 509 17.95 -11.91 5.71
CA THR A 509 18.60 -13.22 5.84
C THR A 509 17.92 -14.06 6.91
N TRP A 510 17.46 -15.25 6.54
CA TRP A 510 17.05 -16.27 7.49
C TRP A 510 18.26 -16.96 8.13
N THR A 511 18.21 -17.14 9.43
CA THR A 511 19.22 -17.89 10.19
C THR A 511 18.51 -18.92 11.06
N GLN A 512 18.86 -20.19 10.92
CA GLN A 512 18.39 -21.22 11.84
C GLN A 512 19.15 -21.09 13.16
N VAL A 513 18.46 -20.66 14.21
CA VAL A 513 19.05 -20.50 15.56
C VAL A 513 19.10 -21.83 16.28
N LYS A 514 18.07 -22.69 16.09
CA LYS A 514 18.01 -24.03 16.68
C LYS A 514 17.30 -24.99 15.72
N ALA A 515 17.90 -26.14 15.47
CA ALA A 515 17.28 -27.19 14.66
C ALA A 515 16.22 -27.95 15.46
N SER A 516 15.24 -28.57 14.77
CA SER A 516 14.25 -29.44 15.39
C SER A 516 14.91 -30.59 16.13
N ALA A 517 14.49 -30.81 17.37
CA ALA A 517 15.05 -31.87 18.23
C ALA A 517 13.95 -32.50 19.13
N VAL A 518 14.35 -33.49 19.92
CA VAL A 518 13.49 -34.07 20.97
C VAL A 518 13.24 -33.02 22.05
N ALA A 519 12.01 -32.96 22.56
CA ALA A 519 11.65 -32.05 23.66
C ALA A 519 12.50 -32.27 24.90
N SER A 520 12.88 -31.19 25.58
CA SER A 520 13.62 -31.23 26.84
C SER A 520 13.05 -30.18 27.79
N TYR A 521 12.36 -30.60 28.82
CA TYR A 521 11.66 -29.73 29.74
C TYR A 521 12.56 -29.14 30.84
N GLY A 522 13.57 -29.86 31.26
CA GLY A 522 14.45 -29.44 32.35
C GLY A 522 13.75 -29.33 33.72
N THR A 523 14.21 -28.42 34.56
CA THR A 523 13.58 -28.10 35.85
C THR A 523 12.58 -26.97 35.68
N GLN A 524 11.37 -27.13 36.23
CA GLN A 524 10.32 -26.09 36.17
C GLN A 524 10.81 -24.78 36.78
N GLY A 525 10.55 -23.69 36.11
CA GLY A 525 10.97 -22.34 36.47
C GLY A 525 12.43 -22.01 36.23
N VAL A 526 13.23 -22.95 35.73
CA VAL A 526 14.67 -22.78 35.50
C VAL A 526 14.96 -22.65 34.01
N ALA A 527 15.55 -21.52 33.61
CA ALA A 527 16.03 -21.31 32.23
C ALA A 527 17.30 -22.14 31.97
N ALA A 528 17.37 -22.83 30.86
CA ALA A 528 18.56 -23.57 30.43
C ALA A 528 18.66 -23.64 28.90
N ALA A 529 19.91 -23.68 28.40
CA ALA A 529 20.17 -23.82 26.97
C ALA A 529 19.71 -25.17 26.39
N SER A 530 19.59 -26.19 27.25
CA SER A 530 19.08 -27.52 26.90
C SER A 530 17.54 -27.59 26.84
N ASN A 531 16.84 -26.61 27.42
CA ASN A 531 15.38 -26.61 27.41
C ASN A 531 14.86 -26.37 26.00
N LEU A 532 13.86 -27.12 25.60
CA LEU A 532 13.23 -27.03 24.29
C LEU A 532 11.79 -27.55 24.37
N PRO A 533 10.77 -26.74 24.02
CA PRO A 533 9.40 -27.20 23.90
C PRO A 533 9.27 -28.35 22.89
N GLY A 534 8.29 -29.21 23.08
CA GLY A 534 7.96 -30.27 22.12
C GLY A 534 7.57 -29.70 20.76
N ARG A 535 7.75 -30.49 19.71
CA ARG A 535 7.29 -30.16 18.35
C ARG A 535 5.80 -29.93 18.38
N ARG A 536 5.32 -28.80 17.85
CA ARG A 536 3.92 -28.36 17.97
C ARG A 536 3.46 -27.41 16.89
N TRP A 537 2.14 -27.40 16.65
CA TRP A 537 1.45 -26.39 15.85
C TRP A 537 0.23 -25.85 16.60
N GLY A 538 -0.22 -24.64 16.19
CA GLY A 538 -1.41 -24.03 16.77
C GLY A 538 -1.31 -23.76 18.27
N ALA A 539 -0.11 -23.60 18.82
CA ALA A 539 0.07 -23.13 20.18
C ALA A 539 -0.31 -21.65 20.30
N ALA A 540 -0.95 -21.29 21.41
CA ALA A 540 -1.22 -19.90 21.73
C ALA A 540 0.07 -19.20 22.19
N PHE A 541 0.31 -17.95 21.77
CA PHE A 541 1.52 -17.22 22.12
C PHE A 541 1.28 -15.72 22.28
N THR A 542 2.15 -15.07 23.05
CA THR A 542 2.19 -13.62 23.24
C THR A 542 3.57 -13.17 23.72
N THR A 543 3.85 -11.87 23.64
CA THR A 543 5.06 -11.26 24.20
C THR A 543 4.68 -10.36 25.39
N ASP A 544 5.38 -10.51 26.52
CA ASP A 544 5.17 -9.65 27.70
C ASP A 544 5.95 -8.32 27.57
N SER A 545 5.65 -7.36 28.47
CA SER A 545 6.30 -6.03 28.49
C SER A 545 7.81 -6.08 28.77
N SER A 546 8.34 -7.23 29.22
CA SER A 546 9.76 -7.44 29.43
C SER A 546 10.46 -8.08 28.21
N GLY A 547 9.72 -8.27 27.12
CA GLY A 547 10.23 -8.89 25.87
C GLY A 547 10.40 -10.40 25.96
N ASN A 548 9.75 -11.11 26.91
CA ASN A 548 9.73 -12.57 26.89
C ASN A 548 8.55 -13.07 26.08
N VAL A 549 8.73 -14.16 25.33
CA VAL A 549 7.68 -14.85 24.60
C VAL A 549 7.09 -15.95 25.46
N TRP A 550 5.78 -15.94 25.60
CA TRP A 550 5.01 -16.94 26.30
C TRP A 550 4.27 -17.83 25.31
N VAL A 551 4.33 -19.14 25.53
CA VAL A 551 3.73 -20.16 24.66
C VAL A 551 2.92 -21.13 25.49
N PHE A 552 1.67 -21.38 25.11
CA PHE A 552 0.79 -22.32 25.78
C PHE A 552 0.24 -23.36 24.82
N GLY A 553 0.42 -24.63 25.15
CA GLY A 553 -0.27 -25.75 24.52
C GLY A 553 0.10 -26.00 23.05
N GLY A 554 -0.92 -26.16 22.22
CA GLY A 554 -0.87 -26.63 20.83
C GLY A 554 -1.12 -28.14 20.72
N GLN A 555 -1.28 -28.62 19.49
CA GLN A 555 -1.17 -30.04 19.20
C GLN A 555 0.30 -30.36 18.99
N GLY A 556 0.84 -31.30 19.75
CA GLY A 556 2.27 -31.52 19.69
C GLY A 556 2.74 -32.79 20.38
N LEU A 557 4.06 -32.95 20.44
CA LEU A 557 4.74 -34.04 21.12
C LEU A 557 5.12 -33.63 22.54
N ASP A 558 4.79 -34.46 23.52
CA ASP A 558 5.20 -34.28 24.91
C ASP A 558 6.70 -34.64 25.11
N SER A 559 7.19 -34.57 26.34
CA SER A 559 8.56 -34.97 26.71
C SER A 559 8.90 -36.43 26.46
N SER A 560 7.89 -37.30 26.31
CA SER A 560 8.04 -38.71 26.00
C SER A 560 7.88 -39.05 24.52
N GLY A 561 7.58 -38.01 23.67
CA GLY A 561 7.35 -38.18 22.25
C GLY A 561 5.92 -38.59 21.87
N ASN A 562 4.95 -38.56 22.80
CA ASN A 562 3.56 -38.89 22.51
C ASN A 562 2.85 -37.67 21.89
N LEU A 563 2.05 -37.89 20.85
CA LEU A 563 1.24 -36.89 20.19
C LEU A 563 -0.06 -36.61 20.91
N GLY A 564 -0.43 -35.36 21.12
CA GLY A 564 -1.72 -34.99 21.69
C GLY A 564 -1.86 -33.47 21.90
N LEU A 565 -2.96 -33.08 22.59
CA LEU A 565 -3.16 -31.70 22.98
C LEU A 565 -2.34 -31.37 24.21
N LEU A 566 -1.52 -30.33 24.14
CA LEU A 566 -0.61 -29.95 25.22
C LEU A 566 -1.24 -28.83 26.08
N ASN A 567 -0.87 -28.76 27.36
CA ASN A 567 -1.23 -27.71 28.29
C ASN A 567 0.00 -27.09 29.00
N ASP A 568 1.18 -27.34 28.46
CA ASP A 568 2.43 -26.79 29.00
C ASP A 568 2.56 -25.29 28.70
N LEU A 569 3.04 -24.55 29.68
CA LEU A 569 3.36 -23.14 29.57
C LEU A 569 4.88 -22.98 29.51
N TRP A 570 5.33 -22.25 28.51
CA TRP A 570 6.75 -21.96 28.29
C TRP A 570 7.00 -20.46 28.22
N LYS A 571 8.19 -20.05 28.65
CA LYS A 571 8.70 -18.70 28.50
C LYS A 571 10.03 -18.76 27.76
N TYR A 572 10.17 -17.99 26.67
CA TYR A 572 11.44 -17.76 25.98
C TYR A 572 11.96 -16.37 26.30
N ASN A 573 13.16 -16.30 26.87
CA ASN A 573 13.84 -15.03 27.08
C ASN A 573 14.64 -14.68 25.83
N ILE A 574 14.23 -13.64 25.10
CA ILE A 574 14.85 -13.25 23.83
C ILE A 574 16.32 -12.87 24.04
N ALA A 575 16.63 -12.07 25.06
CA ALA A 575 17.98 -11.59 25.33
C ALA A 575 18.92 -12.73 25.75
N GLY A 576 18.42 -13.71 26.52
CA GLY A 576 19.19 -14.86 26.99
C GLY A 576 19.21 -16.05 26.04
N GLY A 577 18.34 -16.07 25.03
CA GLY A 577 18.22 -17.17 24.06
C GLY A 577 17.79 -18.51 24.68
N GLN A 578 17.07 -18.50 25.81
CA GLN A 578 16.77 -19.69 26.58
C GLN A 578 15.27 -19.86 26.85
N TRP A 579 14.82 -21.10 26.80
CA TRP A 579 13.50 -21.54 27.21
C TRP A 579 13.44 -21.82 28.70
N THR A 580 12.32 -21.48 29.32
CA THR A 580 11.96 -21.87 30.68
C THR A 580 10.60 -22.57 30.64
N TRP A 581 10.53 -23.80 31.15
CA TRP A 581 9.26 -24.47 31.34
C TRP A 581 8.60 -23.94 32.62
N MET A 582 7.38 -23.42 32.51
CA MET A 582 6.66 -22.78 33.61
C MET A 582 5.61 -23.68 34.28
N GLY A 583 5.30 -24.84 33.70
CA GLY A 583 4.31 -25.80 34.23
C GLY A 583 3.18 -26.09 33.23
N PRO A 584 2.17 -26.90 33.63
CA PRO A 584 2.12 -27.79 34.77
C PRO A 584 3.09 -29.00 34.67
N THR A 585 3.25 -29.71 35.76
CA THR A 585 4.10 -30.89 35.80
C THR A 585 3.48 -32.05 35.01
N ASN A 586 4.18 -32.54 33.99
CA ASN A 586 3.82 -33.68 33.12
C ASN A 586 2.65 -33.40 32.16
N SER A 587 2.93 -32.82 31.03
CA SER A 587 2.03 -32.93 29.90
C SER A 587 2.21 -34.29 29.24
N THR A 588 1.36 -35.25 29.62
CA THR A 588 1.16 -36.46 28.83
C THR A 588 0.18 -36.10 27.71
N ALA A 589 0.64 -36.15 26.49
CA ALA A 589 -0.20 -35.86 25.36
C ALA A 589 -1.45 -36.72 25.37
N GLY A 590 -2.62 -36.10 25.24
CA GLY A 590 -3.91 -36.74 25.10
C GLY A 590 -4.70 -36.99 26.39
N GLN A 591 -4.22 -36.60 27.58
CA GLN A 591 -4.90 -36.78 28.88
C GLN A 591 -4.89 -35.50 29.75
N ASN A 592 -4.64 -34.33 29.14
CA ASN A 592 -4.45 -33.06 29.88
C ASN A 592 -5.79 -32.34 30.11
N ASN A 593 -6.68 -32.93 30.92
CA ASN A 593 -7.92 -32.28 31.34
C ASN A 593 -7.63 -31.00 32.12
N GLY A 594 -8.53 -30.01 32.03
CA GLY A 594 -8.42 -28.79 32.82
C GLY A 594 -8.71 -29.05 34.32
N ALA A 595 -8.00 -28.36 35.20
CA ALA A 595 -8.29 -28.30 36.64
C ALA A 595 -8.73 -26.89 37.01
N TYR A 596 -10.03 -26.68 37.16
CA TYR A 596 -10.59 -25.31 37.19
C TYR A 596 -10.61 -24.70 38.61
N GLY A 597 -10.75 -25.50 39.64
CA GLY A 597 -10.88 -25.00 41.02
C GLY A 597 -12.12 -24.11 41.23
N THR A 598 -11.98 -23.10 42.08
CA THR A 598 -13.05 -22.12 42.34
C THR A 598 -12.87 -20.95 41.39
N GLN A 599 -13.95 -20.51 40.71
CA GLN A 599 -13.93 -19.36 39.82
C GLN A 599 -13.46 -18.09 40.52
N GLY A 600 -12.54 -17.34 39.90
CA GLY A 600 -11.95 -16.10 40.45
C GLY A 600 -10.85 -16.36 41.50
N VAL A 601 -10.55 -17.60 41.87
CA VAL A 601 -9.56 -17.94 42.91
C VAL A 601 -8.31 -18.54 42.25
N ALA A 602 -7.16 -17.93 42.49
CA ALA A 602 -5.87 -18.42 42.07
C ALA A 602 -5.42 -19.60 42.92
N ALA A 603 -4.94 -20.69 42.33
CA ALA A 603 -4.38 -21.82 43.04
C ALA A 603 -3.29 -22.52 42.22
N GLY A 604 -2.30 -23.07 42.87
CA GLY A 604 -1.23 -23.86 42.22
C GLY A 604 -1.70 -25.17 41.57
N THR A 605 -2.92 -25.62 41.91
CA THR A 605 -3.59 -26.80 41.32
C THR A 605 -4.42 -26.45 40.09
N ASN A 606 -4.70 -25.15 39.83
CA ASN A 606 -5.49 -24.72 38.67
C ASN A 606 -4.64 -24.83 37.43
N THR A 607 -5.21 -25.39 36.35
CA THR A 607 -4.56 -25.48 35.05
C THR A 607 -5.59 -25.51 33.93
N PRO A 608 -5.43 -24.75 32.86
CA PRO A 608 -6.23 -24.94 31.66
C PRO A 608 -6.00 -26.33 31.07
N GLY A 609 -7.00 -26.91 30.43
CA GLY A 609 -6.85 -28.17 29.70
C GLY A 609 -5.99 -28.02 28.44
N GLY A 610 -5.46 -29.15 27.95
CA GLY A 610 -4.70 -29.22 26.71
C GLY A 610 -5.53 -28.69 25.52
N ARG A 611 -4.98 -27.77 24.73
CA ARG A 611 -5.71 -27.09 23.65
C ARG A 611 -4.81 -26.54 22.55
N GLN A 612 -5.40 -26.37 21.37
CA GLN A 612 -4.78 -25.73 20.22
C GLN A 612 -5.59 -24.54 19.71
N ALA A 613 -4.95 -23.64 18.97
CA ALA A 613 -5.54 -22.46 18.36
C ALA A 613 -6.43 -21.63 19.31
N ALA A 614 -6.02 -21.57 20.58
CA ALA A 614 -6.51 -20.65 21.59
C ALA A 614 -5.84 -19.29 21.44
N MET A 615 -6.42 -18.27 22.09
CA MET A 615 -5.81 -16.94 22.14
C MET A 615 -5.03 -16.73 23.43
N LEU A 616 -3.88 -16.07 23.33
CA LEU A 616 -3.04 -15.70 24.48
C LEU A 616 -2.69 -14.22 24.41
N TRP A 617 -2.79 -13.51 25.54
CA TRP A 617 -2.45 -12.09 25.65
C TRP A 617 -1.66 -11.82 26.93
N ALA A 618 -0.77 -10.83 26.89
CA ALA A 618 -0.07 -10.31 28.06
C ALA A 618 -0.60 -8.90 28.39
N ASP A 619 -0.98 -8.68 29.65
CA ASP A 619 -1.35 -7.35 30.13
C ASP A 619 -0.13 -6.61 30.70
N THR A 620 -0.26 -5.29 30.90
CA THR A 620 0.79 -4.46 31.50
C THR A 620 0.95 -4.68 33.01
N SER A 621 0.03 -5.43 33.63
CA SER A 621 0.02 -5.74 35.07
C SER A 621 0.76 -7.05 35.42
N GLY A 622 1.38 -7.69 34.42
CA GLY A 622 2.14 -8.92 34.61
C GLY A 622 1.26 -10.18 34.65
N ASN A 623 0.19 -10.22 33.88
CA ASN A 623 -0.62 -11.41 33.72
C ASN A 623 -0.63 -11.87 32.26
N ILE A 624 -0.78 -13.16 32.08
CA ILE A 624 -1.03 -13.81 30.77
C ILE A 624 -2.49 -14.29 30.78
N TRP A 625 -3.24 -13.93 29.76
CA TRP A 625 -4.63 -14.30 29.58
C TRP A 625 -4.77 -15.33 28.46
N LEU A 626 -5.66 -16.32 28.65
CA LEU A 626 -5.91 -17.41 27.70
C LEU A 626 -7.42 -17.55 27.49
N PHE A 627 -7.86 -17.67 26.23
CA PHE A 627 -9.27 -17.88 25.89
C PHE A 627 -9.46 -18.99 24.87
N GLY A 628 -10.44 -19.87 25.13
CA GLY A 628 -11.00 -20.80 24.18
C GLY A 628 -10.04 -21.82 23.55
N GLY A 629 -10.21 -22.07 22.26
CA GLY A 629 -9.46 -23.08 21.50
C GLY A 629 -10.21 -24.40 21.34
N LEU A 630 -9.61 -25.33 20.58
CA LEU A 630 -10.04 -26.73 20.51
C LEU A 630 -9.26 -27.51 21.55
N GLY A 631 -9.94 -28.08 22.57
CA GLY A 631 -9.22 -28.62 23.70
C GLY A 631 -10.04 -29.54 24.60
N LEU A 632 -9.56 -29.71 25.84
CA LEU A 632 -10.14 -30.56 26.87
C LEU A 632 -10.60 -29.67 28.03
N ASP A 633 -11.85 -29.86 28.46
CA ASP A 633 -12.39 -29.28 29.68
C ASP A 633 -12.01 -30.12 30.92
N SER A 634 -12.65 -29.88 32.08
CA SER A 634 -12.40 -30.64 33.30
C SER A 634 -12.83 -32.13 33.22
N ALA A 635 -13.82 -32.43 32.37
CA ALA A 635 -14.31 -33.78 32.16
C ALA A 635 -13.51 -34.53 31.07
N GLY A 636 -12.64 -33.81 30.32
CA GLY A 636 -11.98 -34.38 29.15
C GLY A 636 -12.94 -34.60 27.98
N THR A 637 -13.91 -33.72 27.86
CA THR A 637 -14.94 -33.76 26.81
C THR A 637 -14.30 -33.73 25.42
N ARG A 638 -14.77 -34.61 24.54
CA ARG A 638 -14.33 -34.78 23.18
C ARG A 638 -15.54 -34.78 22.26
N ASN A 639 -15.52 -33.94 21.26
CA ASN A 639 -16.59 -33.85 20.28
C ASN A 639 -16.02 -33.96 18.86
N PRO A 640 -15.91 -35.15 18.29
CA PRO A 640 -15.42 -35.32 16.92
C PRO A 640 -16.26 -34.59 15.87
N GLY A 641 -17.50 -34.22 16.18
CA GLY A 641 -18.41 -33.48 15.33
C GLY A 641 -18.20 -31.95 15.35
N ALA A 642 -17.47 -31.41 16.33
CA ALA A 642 -17.26 -29.94 16.47
C ALA A 642 -16.58 -29.29 15.26
N LEU A 643 -15.89 -30.06 14.44
CA LEU A 643 -15.21 -29.64 13.22
C LEU A 643 -15.86 -30.19 11.95
N SER A 644 -17.04 -30.78 12.02
CA SER A 644 -17.78 -31.26 10.86
C SER A 644 -18.18 -30.07 9.99
N GLY A 645 -17.65 -30.01 8.74
CA GLY A 645 -17.86 -28.89 7.81
C GLY A 645 -16.59 -28.16 7.40
N LEU A 646 -15.43 -28.45 8.02
CA LEU A 646 -14.15 -27.98 7.51
C LEU A 646 -13.73 -28.82 6.30
N ALA A 647 -13.39 -28.15 5.20
CA ALA A 647 -13.14 -28.77 3.89
C ALA A 647 -11.85 -29.62 3.80
N ASN A 648 -11.06 -29.68 4.85
CA ASN A 648 -9.75 -30.33 4.82
C ASN A 648 -9.74 -31.57 5.71
N GLY A 649 -9.71 -32.76 5.12
CA GLY A 649 -9.60 -34.09 5.74
C GLY A 649 -8.43 -34.30 6.75
N THR A 650 -8.14 -33.29 7.57
CA THR A 650 -7.21 -33.43 8.70
C THR A 650 -7.83 -34.36 9.72
N THR A 651 -7.09 -35.39 10.15
CA THR A 651 -7.41 -36.16 11.33
C THR A 651 -7.54 -35.17 12.49
N THR A 652 -8.78 -34.83 12.84
CA THR A 652 -9.08 -33.88 13.90
C THR A 652 -8.57 -34.42 15.21
N PRO A 653 -7.81 -33.64 16.00
CA PRO A 653 -7.54 -34.06 17.38
C PRO A 653 -8.85 -34.20 18.12
N ASP A 654 -8.95 -35.25 18.95
CA ASP A 654 -10.06 -35.48 19.84
C ASP A 654 -10.13 -34.31 20.86
N GLY A 655 -10.92 -33.32 20.61
CA GLY A 655 -11.16 -32.18 21.51
C GLY A 655 -12.54 -31.61 21.30
N ALA A 656 -12.96 -30.71 22.17
CA ALA A 656 -14.18 -29.94 22.06
C ALA A 656 -13.87 -28.43 22.01
N LEU A 657 -14.82 -27.64 21.53
CA LEU A 657 -14.64 -26.18 21.49
C LEU A 657 -14.79 -25.59 22.89
N LEU A 658 -13.92 -24.65 23.25
CA LEU A 658 -13.88 -24.04 24.57
C LEU A 658 -14.23 -22.54 24.49
N ASN A 659 -14.77 -21.98 25.60
CA ASN A 659 -14.99 -20.55 25.79
C ASN A 659 -14.53 -20.05 27.17
N ASP A 660 -13.69 -20.84 27.84
CA ASP A 660 -13.17 -20.50 29.14
C ASP A 660 -12.10 -19.41 29.05
N LEU A 661 -12.17 -18.46 29.98
CA LEU A 661 -11.17 -17.39 30.13
C LEU A 661 -10.34 -17.66 31.37
N TRP A 662 -9.02 -17.67 31.20
CA TRP A 662 -8.04 -17.92 32.24
C TRP A 662 -7.07 -16.77 32.37
N LYS A 663 -6.54 -16.58 33.58
CA LYS A 663 -5.48 -15.65 33.90
C LYS A 663 -4.34 -16.33 34.63
N PHE A 664 -3.12 -16.23 34.11
CA PHE A 664 -1.89 -16.66 34.78
C PHE A 664 -1.15 -15.43 35.31
N ASN A 665 -0.88 -15.40 36.58
CA ASN A 665 -0.06 -14.34 37.18
C ASN A 665 1.42 -14.73 37.14
N ILE A 666 2.22 -13.93 36.44
CA ILE A 666 3.65 -14.21 36.22
C ILE A 666 4.45 -14.23 37.54
N GLY A 667 4.08 -13.36 38.51
CA GLY A 667 4.77 -13.23 39.79
C GLY A 667 4.52 -14.39 40.73
N THR A 668 3.30 -14.95 40.75
CA THR A 668 2.92 -16.09 41.64
C THR A 668 3.04 -17.45 40.96
N GLY A 669 3.08 -17.47 39.60
CA GLY A 669 3.07 -18.72 38.84
C GLY A 669 1.75 -19.49 38.91
N GLN A 670 0.64 -18.84 39.20
CA GLN A 670 -0.67 -19.48 39.42
C GLN A 670 -1.70 -19.09 38.37
N TRP A 671 -2.52 -20.07 37.99
CA TRP A 671 -3.67 -19.86 37.13
C TRP A 671 -4.93 -19.53 37.94
N THR A 672 -5.78 -18.69 37.37
CA THR A 672 -7.13 -18.38 37.84
C THR A 672 -8.11 -18.61 36.69
N TRP A 673 -9.14 -19.42 36.92
CA TRP A 673 -10.27 -19.50 35.99
C TRP A 673 -11.20 -18.31 36.23
N ILE A 674 -11.41 -17.49 35.19
CA ILE A 674 -12.11 -16.20 35.28
C ILE A 674 -13.59 -16.34 34.91
N SER A 675 -13.88 -16.95 33.74
CA SER A 675 -15.25 -17.09 33.23
C SER A 675 -15.34 -18.19 32.16
N GLY A 676 -16.54 -18.43 31.66
CA GLY A 676 -16.84 -19.42 30.63
C GLY A 676 -17.14 -20.82 31.20
N GLY A 677 -17.55 -21.75 30.31
CA GLY A 677 -17.81 -23.13 30.67
C GLY A 677 -16.52 -23.89 30.96
N GLY A 678 -16.60 -24.97 31.74
CA GLY A 678 -15.43 -25.82 31.95
C GLY A 678 -15.41 -26.57 33.28
N ALA A 679 -15.98 -26.00 34.35
CA ALA A 679 -15.95 -26.62 35.68
C ALA A 679 -16.84 -27.88 35.80
N THR A 680 -17.80 -28.07 34.89
CA THR A 680 -18.78 -29.18 34.92
C THR A 680 -18.87 -29.96 33.59
N GLY A 681 -17.82 -29.87 32.72
CA GLY A 681 -17.86 -30.52 31.40
C GLY A 681 -18.69 -29.75 30.37
N LEU A 682 -18.66 -28.46 30.40
CA LEU A 682 -19.43 -27.57 29.49
C LEU A 682 -18.54 -27.06 28.35
N ALA A 683 -17.97 -27.96 27.59
CA ALA A 683 -17.44 -27.66 26.24
C ALA A 683 -18.62 -27.47 25.27
N ASP A 684 -18.32 -26.90 24.10
CA ASP A 684 -19.29 -26.69 23.00
C ASP A 684 -20.49 -25.80 23.39
N GLN A 685 -20.23 -24.71 24.09
CA GLN A 685 -21.25 -23.78 24.55
C GLN A 685 -21.58 -22.71 23.52
N ALA A 686 -22.88 -22.44 23.34
CA ALA A 686 -23.35 -21.30 22.60
C ALA A 686 -23.00 -19.96 23.32
N GLY A 687 -22.85 -18.89 22.55
CA GLY A 687 -22.63 -17.56 23.09
C GLY A 687 -23.90 -16.96 23.70
N VAL A 688 -23.71 -16.13 24.73
CA VAL A 688 -24.74 -15.28 25.32
C VAL A 688 -24.42 -13.83 24.98
N TYR A 689 -25.16 -13.26 24.03
CA TYR A 689 -24.79 -11.97 23.43
C TYR A 689 -25.35 -10.75 24.19
N GLY A 690 -26.49 -10.85 24.79
CA GLY A 690 -27.17 -9.71 25.47
C GLY A 690 -27.54 -8.59 24.51
N THR A 691 -27.44 -7.35 24.98
CA THR A 691 -27.65 -6.17 24.12
C THR A 691 -26.32 -5.72 23.54
N GLN A 692 -26.28 -5.46 22.23
CA GLN A 692 -25.08 -5.00 21.54
C GLN A 692 -24.52 -3.70 22.13
N GLN A 693 -23.23 -3.63 22.35
CA GLN A 693 -22.50 -2.50 22.94
C GLN A 693 -22.82 -2.26 24.43
N VAL A 694 -23.48 -3.19 25.11
CA VAL A 694 -23.81 -3.09 26.53
C VAL A 694 -23.05 -4.17 27.32
N PRO A 695 -22.19 -3.81 28.28
CA PRO A 695 -21.53 -4.77 29.14
C PRO A 695 -22.55 -5.45 30.06
N ALA A 696 -22.44 -6.75 30.25
CA ALA A 696 -23.28 -7.48 31.19
C ALA A 696 -22.57 -8.71 31.76
N ALA A 697 -22.82 -9.04 33.01
CA ALA A 697 -22.20 -10.18 33.69
C ALA A 697 -22.57 -11.56 33.07
N GLY A 698 -23.69 -11.60 32.32
CA GLY A 698 -24.15 -12.80 31.62
C GLY A 698 -23.60 -12.94 30.20
N ASN A 699 -22.99 -11.90 29.65
CA ASN A 699 -22.44 -11.97 28.29
C ASN A 699 -21.22 -12.90 28.25
N VAL A 700 -21.18 -13.79 27.27
CA VAL A 700 -20.06 -14.72 27.05
C VAL A 700 -19.97 -15.06 25.56
N PRO A 701 -18.79 -14.97 24.93
CA PRO A 701 -18.60 -15.47 23.58
C PRO A 701 -18.87 -16.98 23.50
N GLY A 702 -19.38 -17.46 22.37
CA GLY A 702 -19.55 -18.89 22.15
C GLY A 702 -18.20 -19.61 22.08
N SER A 703 -18.23 -20.92 22.38
CA SER A 703 -17.05 -21.80 22.29
C SER A 703 -16.47 -21.78 20.89
N ARG A 704 -15.16 -21.53 20.75
CA ARG A 704 -14.51 -21.30 19.46
C ARG A 704 -13.01 -21.53 19.46
N TRP A 705 -12.44 -21.74 18.25
CA TRP A 705 -11.01 -21.83 18.01
C TRP A 705 -10.60 -21.00 16.80
N GLY A 706 -9.30 -20.72 16.66
CA GLY A 706 -8.76 -19.99 15.52
C GLY A 706 -9.26 -18.55 15.41
N SER A 707 -9.72 -17.97 16.52
CA SER A 707 -10.01 -16.55 16.63
C SER A 707 -8.73 -15.72 16.52
N VAL A 708 -8.89 -14.44 16.30
CA VAL A 708 -7.84 -13.44 16.43
C VAL A 708 -8.24 -12.40 17.47
N GLY A 709 -7.27 -11.61 17.95
CA GLY A 709 -7.56 -10.59 18.94
C GLY A 709 -6.32 -9.88 19.44
N PHE A 710 -6.55 -8.87 20.27
CA PHE A 710 -5.50 -8.03 20.83
C PHE A 710 -5.88 -7.54 22.22
N ILE A 711 -4.92 -6.93 22.91
CA ILE A 711 -5.16 -6.20 24.14
C ILE A 711 -5.01 -4.72 23.87
N ASP A 712 -5.99 -3.90 24.30
CA ASP A 712 -5.96 -2.45 24.10
C ASP A 712 -5.04 -1.73 25.13
N SER A 713 -4.89 -0.43 24.98
CA SER A 713 -4.06 0.40 25.87
C SER A 713 -4.60 0.47 27.31
N LEU A 714 -5.86 0.13 27.51
CA LEU A 714 -6.53 0.05 28.83
C LEU A 714 -6.48 -1.37 29.43
N ASN A 715 -5.76 -2.29 28.80
CA ASN A 715 -5.70 -3.72 29.15
C ASN A 715 -7.01 -4.49 28.93
N ASN A 716 -7.97 -3.99 28.14
CA ASN A 716 -9.14 -4.78 27.79
C ASN A 716 -8.78 -5.78 26.66
N ILE A 717 -9.38 -6.95 26.72
CA ILE A 717 -9.10 -8.02 25.75
C ILE A 717 -10.13 -7.95 24.63
N TRP A 718 -9.67 -7.92 23.39
CA TRP A 718 -10.50 -7.98 22.20
C TRP A 718 -10.40 -9.37 21.57
N LEU A 719 -11.56 -9.95 21.22
CA LEU A 719 -11.71 -11.25 20.57
C LEU A 719 -12.56 -11.08 19.32
N ILE A 720 -12.09 -11.60 18.21
CA ILE A 720 -12.67 -11.38 16.89
C ILE A 720 -12.77 -12.70 16.15
N SER A 721 -13.92 -12.98 15.57
CA SER A 721 -14.16 -14.11 14.66
C SER A 721 -13.82 -15.49 15.27
N GLY A 722 -13.57 -16.47 14.44
CA GLY A 722 -13.23 -17.85 14.78
C GLY A 722 -14.17 -18.86 14.11
N TRP A 723 -13.89 -20.14 14.32
CA TRP A 723 -14.82 -21.24 14.06
C TRP A 723 -15.43 -21.72 15.38
N GLY A 724 -16.75 -21.67 15.51
CA GLY A 724 -17.38 -22.02 16.76
C GLY A 724 -18.89 -21.86 16.75
N TYR A 725 -19.44 -21.67 17.95
CA TYR A 725 -20.87 -21.50 18.17
C TYR A 725 -21.23 -20.01 18.19
N GLY A 726 -22.32 -19.65 17.49
CA GLY A 726 -23.02 -18.39 17.64
C GLY A 726 -23.91 -18.37 18.88
N SER A 727 -25.08 -17.72 18.80
CA SER A 727 -26.07 -17.69 19.89
C SER A 727 -26.74 -19.05 20.10
N ALA A 728 -27.39 -19.20 21.27
CA ALA A 728 -28.12 -20.44 21.64
C ALA A 728 -29.30 -20.80 20.71
N THR A 729 -29.72 -19.85 19.87
CA THR A 729 -30.76 -20.11 18.85
C THR A 729 -30.20 -20.84 17.62
N VAL A 730 -28.87 -20.83 17.45
CA VAL A 730 -28.15 -21.49 16.36
C VAL A 730 -27.33 -22.63 16.92
N GLN A 731 -27.89 -23.83 16.89
CA GLN A 731 -27.27 -25.07 17.45
C GLN A 731 -26.21 -25.66 16.50
N SER A 732 -25.58 -24.90 15.63
CA SER A 732 -24.56 -25.36 14.68
C SER A 732 -23.25 -24.60 14.83
N THR A 733 -22.16 -25.28 14.59
CA THR A 733 -20.85 -24.63 14.45
C THR A 733 -20.65 -24.04 13.07
N GLY A 734 -19.86 -22.99 12.97
CA GLY A 734 -19.52 -22.34 11.71
C GLY A 734 -18.57 -21.17 11.92
N TYR A 735 -18.34 -20.44 10.84
CA TYR A 735 -17.54 -19.22 10.87
C TYR A 735 -18.33 -18.11 11.56
N VAL A 736 -17.79 -17.57 12.67
CA VAL A 736 -18.36 -16.40 13.35
C VAL A 736 -17.67 -15.12 12.89
N ASN A 737 -18.38 -14.00 12.92
CA ASN A 737 -17.86 -12.68 12.54
C ASN A 737 -18.03 -11.64 13.64
N ASP A 738 -18.31 -12.10 14.85
CA ASP A 738 -18.56 -11.25 16.00
C ASP A 738 -17.27 -10.66 16.57
N VAL A 739 -17.41 -9.48 17.17
CA VAL A 739 -16.35 -8.72 17.85
C VAL A 739 -16.75 -8.54 19.31
N TRP A 740 -15.89 -8.99 20.21
CA TRP A 740 -16.10 -8.95 21.64
C TRP A 740 -14.98 -8.19 22.35
N GLN A 741 -15.31 -7.54 23.45
CA GLN A 741 -14.35 -6.95 24.37
C GLN A 741 -14.60 -7.45 25.78
N TYR A 742 -13.55 -7.90 26.48
CA TYR A 742 -13.59 -8.18 27.90
C TYR A 742 -12.97 -7.02 28.68
N ILE A 743 -13.79 -6.35 29.48
CA ILE A 743 -13.37 -5.25 30.35
C ILE A 743 -12.78 -5.84 31.63
N GLN A 744 -11.46 -5.79 31.78
CA GLN A 744 -10.79 -6.38 32.95
C GLN A 744 -11.22 -5.75 34.28
N SER A 745 -11.50 -4.45 34.32
CA SER A 745 -11.88 -3.73 35.54
C SER A 745 -13.24 -4.13 36.09
N THR A 746 -14.18 -4.54 35.23
CA THR A 746 -15.55 -4.96 35.62
C THR A 746 -15.76 -6.46 35.55
N GLY A 747 -14.89 -7.18 34.87
CA GLY A 747 -15.03 -8.63 34.62
C GLY A 747 -16.16 -8.98 33.65
N GLN A 748 -16.53 -8.08 32.76
CA GLN A 748 -17.68 -8.23 31.87
C GLN A 748 -17.28 -8.24 30.38
N TRP A 749 -18.02 -9.04 29.60
CA TRP A 749 -17.92 -9.02 28.14
C TRP A 749 -18.91 -8.03 27.53
N ILE A 750 -18.50 -7.39 26.43
CA ILE A 750 -19.33 -6.58 25.54
C ILE A 750 -19.30 -7.23 24.16
N TRP A 751 -20.45 -7.45 23.57
CA TRP A 751 -20.58 -7.74 22.15
C TRP A 751 -20.67 -6.43 21.37
N TRP A 752 -19.61 -6.12 20.63
CA TRP A 752 -19.51 -4.84 19.90
C TRP A 752 -20.14 -4.87 18.51
N LYS A 753 -19.88 -5.92 17.72
CA LYS A 753 -20.25 -5.97 16.30
C LYS A 753 -20.36 -7.42 15.82
N GLY A 754 -20.86 -7.58 14.56
CA GLY A 754 -21.04 -8.87 13.93
C GLY A 754 -22.41 -9.49 14.22
N SER A 755 -22.64 -10.68 13.68
CA SER A 755 -23.89 -11.41 13.84
C SER A 755 -23.83 -12.35 15.05
N THR A 756 -25.00 -12.68 15.58
CA THR A 756 -25.19 -13.80 16.52
C THR A 756 -25.22 -15.17 15.82
N ASP A 757 -25.34 -15.18 14.49
CA ASP A 757 -25.43 -16.37 13.66
C ASP A 757 -24.07 -16.69 13.01
N VAL A 758 -23.87 -17.96 12.70
CA VAL A 758 -22.66 -18.42 12.02
C VAL A 758 -22.77 -18.28 10.50
N ASN A 759 -21.63 -18.39 9.79
CA ASN A 759 -21.52 -18.39 8.33
C ASN A 759 -22.09 -17.15 7.64
N GLN A 760 -21.99 -16.01 8.30
CA GLN A 760 -22.45 -14.75 7.73
C GLN A 760 -21.43 -14.20 6.73
N ALA A 761 -21.96 -13.74 5.59
CA ALA A 761 -21.19 -13.06 4.57
C ALA A 761 -20.67 -11.70 5.07
N GLY A 762 -19.53 -11.27 4.54
CA GLY A 762 -19.06 -9.91 4.71
C GLY A 762 -19.97 -8.93 3.98
N PHE A 763 -20.07 -7.71 4.47
CA PHE A 763 -20.79 -6.64 3.81
C PHE A 763 -19.87 -5.43 3.63
N PHE A 764 -19.61 -5.09 2.37
CA PHE A 764 -18.92 -3.87 1.97
C PHE A 764 -19.72 -3.27 0.82
N PRO A 765 -20.23 -2.03 0.91
CA PRO A 765 -21.12 -1.45 -0.13
C PRO A 765 -20.40 -1.32 -1.47
N THR A 766 -21.04 -1.79 -2.54
CA THR A 766 -20.55 -1.74 -3.92
C THR A 766 -20.90 -0.45 -4.64
N ASP A 767 -21.78 0.37 -4.07
CA ASP A 767 -22.35 1.56 -4.73
C ASP A 767 -21.46 2.82 -4.63
N ILE A 768 -20.43 2.77 -3.81
CA ILE A 768 -19.32 3.71 -3.84
C ILE A 768 -18.25 3.02 -4.69
N PRO A 769 -17.69 3.69 -5.74
CA PRO A 769 -16.59 3.09 -6.47
C PRO A 769 -15.59 2.62 -5.41
N PRO A 770 -14.96 1.44 -5.56
CA PRO A 770 -14.19 0.81 -4.50
C PRO A 770 -13.12 1.82 -4.04
N SER A 771 -13.54 2.72 -3.19
CA SER A 771 -12.68 3.68 -2.52
C SER A 771 -12.14 2.89 -1.34
N TRP A 772 -11.05 2.19 -1.61
CA TRP A 772 -10.20 1.55 -0.66
C TRP A 772 -9.99 2.49 0.54
N GLY A 773 -10.08 1.96 1.74
CA GLY A 773 -9.84 2.76 2.94
C GLY A 773 -11.00 3.63 3.44
N VAL A 774 -12.21 3.50 2.94
CA VAL A 774 -13.36 4.26 3.47
C VAL A 774 -14.09 3.47 4.55
N PRO A 775 -14.14 3.97 5.80
CA PRO A 775 -14.99 3.42 6.84
C PRO A 775 -16.47 3.57 6.46
N TYR A 776 -17.25 2.53 6.71
CA TYR A 776 -18.70 2.59 6.55
C TYR A 776 -19.35 1.86 7.72
N VAL A 777 -20.31 2.54 8.38
CA VAL A 777 -20.98 2.06 9.61
C VAL A 777 -21.55 0.64 9.51
N LYS A 778 -21.85 0.18 8.29
CA LYS A 778 -22.39 -1.13 8.02
C LYS A 778 -21.36 -2.15 7.58
N ASN A 779 -20.08 -1.77 7.46
CA ASN A 779 -19.06 -2.74 7.09
C ASN A 779 -18.97 -3.85 8.13
N THR A 780 -19.10 -5.07 7.66
CA THR A 780 -18.92 -6.26 8.48
C THR A 780 -18.05 -7.24 7.75
N ILE A 781 -17.11 -7.84 8.47
CA ILE A 781 -16.30 -8.92 7.89
C ILE A 781 -17.14 -10.17 7.73
N GLY A 782 -16.82 -11.00 6.75
CA GLY A 782 -17.36 -12.35 6.68
C GLY A 782 -16.85 -13.22 7.83
N GLY A 783 -17.67 -14.16 8.28
CA GLY A 783 -17.27 -15.11 9.32
C GLY A 783 -16.01 -15.85 8.88
N ARG A 784 -14.99 -15.94 9.75
CA ARG A 784 -13.69 -16.52 9.40
C ARG A 784 -12.91 -17.07 10.60
N PHE A 785 -11.92 -17.94 10.34
CA PHE A 785 -10.97 -18.40 11.36
C PHE A 785 -9.56 -18.51 10.79
N GLY A 786 -8.57 -18.54 11.68
CA GLY A 786 -7.17 -18.70 11.29
C GLY A 786 -6.62 -17.54 10.47
N ALA A 787 -7.23 -16.35 10.55
CA ALA A 787 -6.72 -15.15 9.89
C ALA A 787 -5.37 -14.73 10.48
N ALA A 788 -4.56 -14.07 9.68
CA ALA A 788 -3.37 -13.37 10.11
C ALA A 788 -3.76 -12.04 10.76
N SER A 789 -3.07 -11.62 11.82
CA SER A 789 -3.43 -10.39 12.53
C SER A 789 -2.23 -9.63 13.07
N TRP A 790 -2.37 -8.30 13.17
CA TRP A 790 -1.39 -7.39 13.73
C TRP A 790 -2.08 -6.35 14.61
N LYS A 791 -1.42 -6.00 15.73
CA LYS A 791 -1.73 -4.79 16.49
C LYS A 791 -0.77 -3.70 16.07
N GLN A 792 -1.24 -2.46 15.95
CA GLN A 792 -0.39 -1.32 15.72
C GLN A 792 0.10 -0.74 17.04
N ASP A 793 1.42 -0.62 17.21
CA ASP A 793 2.01 -0.06 18.42
C ASP A 793 1.61 1.40 18.61
N GLY A 794 1.22 1.75 19.85
CA GLY A 794 0.82 3.10 20.24
C GLY A 794 -0.61 3.51 19.84
N LEU A 795 -1.28 2.71 19.02
CA LEU A 795 -2.68 2.87 18.66
C LEU A 795 -3.40 1.53 18.81
N ASP A 796 -4.65 1.55 19.25
CA ASP A 796 -5.43 0.33 19.43
C ASP A 796 -6.04 -0.19 18.12
N TYR A 797 -5.37 0.05 16.97
CA TYR A 797 -5.81 -0.47 15.68
C TYR A 797 -5.43 -1.93 15.54
N PHE A 798 -6.36 -2.68 15.00
CA PHE A 798 -6.20 -4.10 14.75
C PHE A 798 -6.32 -4.39 13.26
N TRP A 799 -5.30 -5.04 12.71
CA TRP A 799 -5.24 -5.42 11.31
C TRP A 799 -5.49 -6.91 11.15
N LEU A 800 -6.18 -7.28 10.09
CA LEU A 800 -6.57 -8.65 9.79
C LEU A 800 -6.39 -8.95 8.31
N PHE A 801 -5.79 -10.08 8.01
CA PHE A 801 -5.64 -10.56 6.64
C PHE A 801 -6.14 -11.99 6.50
N GLY A 802 -6.99 -12.23 5.51
CA GLY A 802 -7.35 -13.55 5.06
C GLY A 802 -8.09 -14.43 6.07
N GLY A 803 -7.61 -15.65 6.25
CA GLY A 803 -8.29 -16.73 6.97
C GLY A 803 -9.09 -17.64 6.04
N GLU A 804 -9.73 -18.68 6.61
CA GLU A 804 -10.77 -19.45 5.93
C GLU A 804 -12.14 -18.99 6.44
N GLY A 805 -13.06 -18.65 5.52
CA GLY A 805 -14.31 -18.03 5.92
C GLY A 805 -15.29 -17.82 4.78
N VAL A 806 -16.23 -16.91 4.98
CA VAL A 806 -17.28 -16.54 4.03
C VAL A 806 -17.00 -15.16 3.46
N ASP A 807 -16.96 -15.02 2.15
CA ASP A 807 -16.72 -13.74 1.48
C ASP A 807 -17.98 -12.85 1.42
N ALA A 808 -17.87 -11.70 0.76
CA ALA A 808 -18.99 -10.78 0.58
C ALA A 808 -20.10 -11.34 -0.32
N SER A 809 -19.83 -12.34 -1.14
CA SER A 809 -20.83 -13.02 -1.98
C SER A 809 -21.54 -14.18 -1.29
N GLY A 810 -21.11 -14.54 -0.07
CA GLY A 810 -21.59 -15.71 0.67
C GLY A 810 -20.88 -17.01 0.28
N THR A 811 -19.77 -16.93 -0.47
CA THR A 811 -18.97 -18.10 -0.85
C THR A 811 -17.95 -18.42 0.23
N SER A 812 -17.88 -19.69 0.64
CA SER A 812 -16.89 -20.14 1.63
C SER A 812 -15.58 -20.51 0.96
N GLY A 813 -14.46 -20.13 1.57
CA GLY A 813 -13.13 -20.44 1.09
C GLY A 813 -12.03 -19.66 1.78
N ARG A 814 -10.85 -19.62 1.17
CA ARG A 814 -9.71 -18.87 1.66
C ARG A 814 -9.77 -17.44 1.21
N LEU A 815 -9.70 -16.55 2.18
CA LEU A 815 -9.80 -15.11 2.00
C LEU A 815 -8.40 -14.50 1.85
N SER A 816 -8.32 -13.39 1.11
CA SER A 816 -7.09 -12.62 0.90
C SER A 816 -7.26 -11.13 1.22
N ASP A 817 -8.43 -10.73 1.72
CA ASP A 817 -8.74 -9.34 2.06
C ASP A 817 -7.89 -8.84 3.24
N LEU A 818 -7.40 -7.61 3.12
CA LEU A 818 -6.73 -6.88 4.21
C LEU A 818 -7.69 -5.86 4.80
N LEU A 819 -7.90 -5.96 6.09
CA LEU A 819 -8.89 -5.20 6.84
C LEU A 819 -8.25 -4.56 8.07
N THR A 820 -8.79 -3.43 8.50
CA THR A 820 -8.47 -2.87 9.82
C THR A 820 -9.75 -2.62 10.60
N TYR A 821 -9.64 -2.80 11.92
CA TYR A 821 -10.70 -2.50 12.89
C TYR A 821 -10.23 -1.40 13.84
N LEU A 822 -11.09 -0.42 14.03
CA LEU A 822 -10.86 0.75 14.86
C LEU A 822 -11.77 0.66 16.09
N PRO A 823 -11.26 0.21 17.24
CA PRO A 823 -12.06 0.20 18.46
C PRO A 823 -12.32 1.62 18.98
N PHE A 824 -13.48 1.80 19.62
CA PHE A 824 -13.84 3.06 20.26
C PHE A 824 -12.85 3.39 21.40
N PRO A 825 -12.27 4.58 21.47
CA PRO A 825 -11.58 4.99 22.70
C PRO A 825 -12.61 5.04 23.83
N GLN A 826 -12.39 4.23 24.86
CA GLN A 826 -13.23 4.27 26.06
C GLN A 826 -13.15 5.67 26.67
N PRO A 827 -14.27 6.27 27.12
CA PRO A 827 -14.20 7.52 27.87
C PRO A 827 -13.32 7.30 29.10
N GLN A 828 -12.29 8.16 29.22
CA GLN A 828 -11.38 8.17 30.36
C GLN A 828 -12.13 8.52 31.65
#